data_93401ece0267cabd02bb98bbf425fc25
#
_entry.id   93401ece0267cabd02bb98bbf425fc25
#
_cell.length_a   1.000
_cell.length_b   1.000
_cell.length_c   1.000
_cell.angle_alpha   90.00
_cell.angle_beta   90.00
_cell.angle_gamma   90.00
#
_symmetry.space_group_name_H-M   'P 1'
#
loop_
_entity.id
_entity.type
_entity.pdbx_description
1 polymer ?
#
loop_
_entity_poly.entity_id
_entity_poly.type
_entity_poly.pdbx_seq_one_letter_code
_entity_poly.pdbx_strand_id
1 'polypeptide(L)'
;MKRLLIWIVAFGFLLSGCASVPKIEENSQAPEGAIGDDIPITRGQAAKMLALAFYSTEEIENLPQDTSFPDVSQEDWAYPYINAAVELDFFSGDGEGFRPDDDLLLWEAQILMDRVAPDYEKRMVLTDDNREMAVAYSLWIQIFEKALMARRAEDSIYSYGIKKETQVLFDLGEENLFDRGIYGAKGYDLSTYVDEKISFWEKDGEIIGLLSVDEAVPTIENIYCHKEGEQIILTGAGQKAYAFEGAEFEDGLCNVTIENGKAMVKEGAKLGGEVVKRVDDKVIYLSSKGELQWAEGFRVYGQDLSCCNQNALICGTDLADFYVLDDKVMGAVIQKDVVPEKIRVLLGGGLQESISIKGAEGFSLSNGVGEKDFTSGEATLTADLAWFDHGIVTVSGKVQLTFDTGEGRTYSGLIEMERIGKKIAIINELDMEEYLLGVVPYEMPVRFGQAALEAQAICARSYAYNQFYANAYGEYGAHVTDTVASQVFMGADTAVEAQNAVTATEGMCVVDGDRVAQTYFYSTSCGFGTKDIDVWSADGTFSGAGKSYLQGQTYGVTQEMPKTEEEWLAFWQDWEIEGYDKESAWYRWKVYVSAGQLTEITEKTFSEVSVSNAALIKVKQADGSWKADTPKGLGKLTGMTVAERGDGGVIKILELDFENGAVQVLTENAIRKVLSPTKLTIGETVNLQRIGGGTLIGQKMLPSAFFAVKEMKNNEGKLTGIAIYGGGCGHGVGLSQYGAKELAAQGLSGAEIVETYFPDTTVEKVM
;
A
#
# COMPACT_ATOMS: atom_id res chain seq x y z
N MET A 1 10.83 -10.20 -40.12
CA MET A 1 12.19 -10.73 -39.86
C MET A 1 13.15 -9.71 -39.20
N LYS A 2 12.67 -8.64 -38.56
CA LYS A 2 13.51 -7.68 -37.79
C LYS A 2 13.14 -7.60 -36.29
N ARG A 3 12.24 -8.43 -35.79
CA ARG A 3 11.86 -8.49 -34.35
C ARG A 3 12.37 -9.73 -33.61
N LEU A 4 13.15 -10.60 -34.26
CA LEU A 4 13.70 -11.81 -33.65
C LEU A 4 15.17 -11.70 -33.26
N LEU A 5 15.83 -10.55 -33.56
CA LEU A 5 17.27 -10.39 -33.28
C LEU A 5 17.59 -9.64 -31.99
N ILE A 6 16.60 -9.01 -31.34
CA ILE A 6 16.80 -8.24 -30.09
C ILE A 6 16.66 -9.13 -28.83
N TRP A 7 15.99 -10.28 -28.92
CA TRP A 7 15.82 -11.22 -27.80
C TRP A 7 16.97 -12.22 -27.62
N ILE A 8 17.84 -12.40 -28.63
CA ILE A 8 18.99 -13.33 -28.55
C ILE A 8 20.21 -12.71 -27.89
N VAL A 9 20.28 -11.36 -27.83
CA VAL A 9 21.39 -10.66 -27.15
C VAL A 9 21.15 -10.49 -25.64
N ALA A 10 19.88 -10.52 -25.18
CA ALA A 10 19.56 -10.47 -23.75
C ALA A 10 19.65 -11.85 -23.04
N PHE A 11 19.60 -12.96 -23.80
CA PHE A 11 19.66 -14.30 -23.23
C PHE A 11 21.08 -14.90 -23.24
N GLY A 12 22.04 -14.26 -23.86
CA GLY A 12 23.45 -14.69 -23.92
C GLY A 12 24.32 -14.22 -22.74
N PHE A 13 23.80 -13.40 -21.84
CA PHE A 13 24.51 -12.92 -20.64
C PHE A 13 24.10 -13.59 -19.32
N LEU A 14 23.21 -14.60 -19.37
CA LEU A 14 22.70 -15.28 -18.18
C LEU A 14 23.24 -16.70 -17.95
N LEU A 15 24.26 -17.12 -18.69
CA LEU A 15 24.83 -18.47 -18.55
C LEU A 15 26.38 -18.54 -18.49
N SER A 16 27.06 -17.45 -18.13
CA SER A 16 28.49 -17.52 -17.80
C SER A 16 28.88 -16.43 -16.82
N GLY A 17 28.59 -16.68 -15.57
CA GLY A 17 29.00 -15.76 -14.52
C GLY A 17 28.58 -16.25 -13.16
N CYS A 18 29.29 -17.22 -12.58
CA CYS A 18 29.69 -17.03 -11.20
C CYS A 18 30.33 -15.65 -11.15
N ALA A 19 29.54 -14.62 -10.83
CA ALA A 19 30.07 -13.31 -10.57
C ALA A 19 31.04 -13.48 -9.39
N SER A 20 32.33 -13.38 -9.68
CA SER A 20 33.34 -13.34 -8.64
C SER A 20 33.03 -12.10 -7.82
N VAL A 21 32.59 -12.29 -6.58
CA VAL A 21 32.47 -11.23 -5.57
C VAL A 21 33.78 -10.44 -5.56
N PRO A 22 33.79 -9.11 -5.66
CA PRO A 22 35.02 -8.35 -5.72
C PRO A 22 35.89 -8.63 -4.50
N LYS A 23 37.19 -8.82 -4.66
CA LYS A 23 38.12 -8.91 -3.56
C LYS A 23 38.03 -7.63 -2.75
N ILE A 24 38.01 -7.73 -1.43
CA ILE A 24 38.36 -6.62 -0.56
C ILE A 24 39.89 -6.49 -0.77
N GLU A 25 40.33 -5.57 -1.61
CA GLU A 25 41.72 -5.21 -1.68
C GLU A 25 42.03 -4.34 -0.47
N GLU A 26 43.16 -4.60 0.20
CA GLU A 26 43.66 -3.83 1.34
C GLU A 26 43.85 -2.31 1.05
N ASN A 27 43.54 -1.85 -0.19
CA ASN A 27 43.69 -0.48 -0.65
C ASN A 27 42.47 0.07 -1.37
N SER A 28 41.25 -0.34 -1.03
CA SER A 28 40.10 0.47 -1.43
C SER A 28 40.06 1.70 -0.53
N GLN A 29 40.61 2.81 -0.95
CA GLN A 29 40.36 4.09 -0.31
C GLN A 29 38.83 4.26 -0.20
N ALA A 30 38.38 4.64 1.00
CA ALA A 30 37.00 5.03 1.21
C ALA A 30 36.61 6.14 0.20
N PRO A 31 35.35 6.28 -0.18
CA PRO A 31 34.94 7.42 -0.98
C PRO A 31 35.38 8.72 -0.32
N GLU A 32 35.86 9.66 -1.09
CA GLU A 32 36.22 11.00 -0.61
C GLU A 32 35.03 11.58 0.19
N GLY A 33 35.27 12.05 1.42
CA GLY A 33 34.22 12.48 2.36
C GLY A 33 33.56 11.38 3.20
N ALA A 34 34.05 10.13 3.16
CA ALA A 34 33.50 9.07 4.01
C ALA A 34 33.71 9.37 5.50
N ILE A 35 32.63 9.26 6.27
CA ILE A 35 32.69 9.45 7.73
C ILE A 35 33.45 8.29 8.36
N GLY A 36 34.38 8.59 9.25
CA GLY A 36 35.03 7.62 10.10
C GLY A 36 36.22 6.89 9.48
N ASP A 37 36.92 7.47 8.51
CA ASP A 37 38.14 6.90 7.95
C ASP A 37 39.23 6.66 9.04
N ASP A 38 39.29 7.57 10.04
CA ASP A 38 40.22 7.50 11.16
C ASP A 38 39.57 7.09 12.50
N ILE A 39 38.26 6.76 12.50
CA ILE A 39 37.50 6.45 13.72
C ILE A 39 37.16 4.96 13.71
N PRO A 40 37.52 4.20 14.76
CA PRO A 40 37.11 2.80 14.90
C PRO A 40 35.57 2.70 15.11
N ILE A 41 34.99 1.60 14.64
CA ILE A 41 33.61 1.26 15.06
C ILE A 41 33.66 0.57 16.41
N THR A 42 32.72 0.89 17.30
CA THR A 42 32.59 0.18 18.57
C THR A 42 31.78 -1.12 18.41
N ARG A 43 31.97 -2.03 19.38
CA ARG A 43 31.22 -3.30 19.45
C ARG A 43 29.73 -3.06 19.63
N GLY A 44 29.31 -2.02 20.38
CA GLY A 44 27.93 -1.60 20.56
C GLY A 44 27.30 -1.09 19.26
N GLN A 45 28.04 -0.27 18.50
CA GLN A 45 27.57 0.20 17.17
C GLN A 45 27.40 -0.95 16.17
N ALA A 46 28.36 -1.89 16.14
CA ALA A 46 28.26 -3.07 15.30
C ALA A 46 27.06 -3.97 15.67
N ALA A 47 26.80 -4.13 16.97
CA ALA A 47 25.61 -4.84 17.45
C ALA A 47 24.30 -4.16 17.03
N LYS A 48 24.21 -2.83 17.15
CA LYS A 48 23.06 -2.03 16.67
C LYS A 48 22.82 -2.23 15.19
N MET A 49 23.86 -2.10 14.36
CA MET A 49 23.74 -2.28 12.92
C MET A 49 23.23 -3.66 12.54
N LEU A 50 23.76 -4.70 13.18
CA LEU A 50 23.35 -6.08 12.93
C LEU A 50 21.94 -6.37 13.45
N ALA A 51 21.58 -5.89 14.65
CA ALA A 51 20.22 -6.06 15.19
C ALA A 51 19.15 -5.45 14.27
N LEU A 52 19.33 -4.20 13.89
CA LEU A 52 18.39 -3.47 13.01
C LEU A 52 18.38 -4.00 11.57
N ALA A 53 19.41 -4.73 11.12
CA ALA A 53 19.35 -5.40 9.83
C ALA A 53 18.30 -6.53 9.79
N PHE A 54 18.02 -7.19 10.93
CA PHE A 54 17.17 -8.38 10.99
C PHE A 54 15.86 -8.19 11.75
N TYR A 55 15.79 -7.23 12.66
CA TYR A 55 14.61 -6.88 13.45
C TYR A 55 14.20 -5.43 13.17
N SER A 56 12.93 -5.12 13.32
CA SER A 56 12.44 -3.75 13.46
C SER A 56 12.71 -3.22 14.87
N THR A 57 12.61 -1.91 15.05
CA THR A 57 12.72 -1.31 16.40
C THR A 57 11.67 -1.86 17.34
N GLU A 58 10.42 -2.06 16.89
CA GLU A 58 9.33 -2.65 17.67
C GLU A 58 9.64 -4.11 18.08
N GLU A 59 10.18 -4.91 17.16
CA GLU A 59 10.57 -6.30 17.46
C GLU A 59 11.67 -6.34 18.50
N ILE A 60 12.70 -5.46 18.41
CA ILE A 60 13.80 -5.36 19.38
C ILE A 60 13.28 -5.03 20.78
N GLU A 61 12.34 -4.09 20.90
CA GLU A 61 11.73 -3.69 22.17
C GLU A 61 10.91 -4.84 22.82
N ASN A 62 10.32 -5.71 22.01
CA ASN A 62 9.50 -6.83 22.47
C ASN A 62 10.28 -8.13 22.68
N LEU A 63 11.59 -8.19 22.38
CA LEU A 63 12.40 -9.37 22.66
C LEU A 63 12.52 -9.64 24.18
N PRO A 64 12.62 -10.92 24.59
CA PRO A 64 12.94 -11.27 25.97
C PRO A 64 14.24 -10.60 26.42
N GLN A 65 14.24 -9.90 27.54
CA GLN A 65 15.38 -9.17 28.06
C GLN A 65 16.25 -10.07 29.00
N ASP A 66 16.67 -11.21 28.45
CA ASP A 66 17.31 -12.28 29.22
C ASP A 66 18.86 -12.24 29.15
N THR A 67 19.40 -11.46 28.21
CA THR A 67 20.86 -11.34 28.06
C THR A 67 21.44 -10.50 29.18
N SER A 68 22.41 -11.05 29.92
CA SER A 68 23.11 -10.32 30.97
C SER A 68 24.62 -10.38 30.79
N PHE A 69 25.22 -9.20 30.61
CA PHE A 69 26.65 -8.99 30.67
C PHE A 69 26.96 -8.12 31.90
N PRO A 70 27.99 -8.41 32.67
CA PRO A 70 28.26 -7.68 33.92
C PRO A 70 28.59 -6.19 33.69
N ASP A 71 28.98 -5.83 32.49
CA ASP A 71 29.42 -4.50 32.07
C ASP A 71 28.35 -3.73 31.22
N VAL A 72 27.17 -4.29 31.01
CA VAL A 72 26.08 -3.65 30.24
C VAL A 72 24.82 -3.62 31.09
N SER A 73 24.38 -2.43 31.48
CA SER A 73 23.12 -2.26 32.22
C SER A 73 21.92 -2.20 31.24
N GLN A 74 20.72 -2.49 31.76
CA GLN A 74 19.49 -2.36 30.96
C GLN A 74 19.16 -0.91 30.56
N GLU A 75 19.79 0.07 31.21
CA GLU A 75 19.66 1.49 30.90
C GLU A 75 20.65 1.95 29.82
N ASP A 76 21.60 1.09 29.43
CA ASP A 76 22.56 1.38 28.39
C ASP A 76 21.89 1.47 27.04
N TRP A 77 22.26 2.47 26.24
CA TRP A 77 21.70 2.67 24.89
C TRP A 77 21.88 1.44 23.98
N ALA A 78 23.00 0.69 24.17
CA ALA A 78 23.33 -0.47 23.35
C ALA A 78 22.63 -1.76 23.82
N TYR A 79 22.08 -1.81 25.04
CA TYR A 79 21.50 -3.02 25.64
C TYR A 79 20.46 -3.71 24.73
N PRO A 80 19.41 -3.04 24.20
CA PRO A 80 18.42 -3.70 23.39
C PRO A 80 19.00 -4.28 22.10
N TYR A 81 19.97 -3.60 21.51
CA TYR A 81 20.63 -4.07 20.29
C TYR A 81 21.61 -5.22 20.56
N ILE A 82 22.31 -5.19 21.68
CA ILE A 82 23.17 -6.30 22.13
C ILE A 82 22.32 -7.55 22.39
N ASN A 83 21.19 -7.40 23.08
CA ASN A 83 20.26 -8.48 23.34
C ASN A 83 19.76 -9.12 22.03
N ALA A 84 19.35 -8.31 21.06
CA ALA A 84 18.92 -8.76 19.75
C ALA A 84 20.05 -9.45 18.95
N ALA A 85 21.25 -8.90 18.97
CA ALA A 85 22.39 -9.47 18.26
C ALA A 85 22.88 -10.79 18.86
N VAL A 86 22.68 -11.00 20.17
CA VAL A 86 22.95 -12.28 20.87
C VAL A 86 21.85 -13.30 20.53
N GLU A 87 20.58 -12.91 20.50
CA GLU A 87 19.47 -13.77 20.07
C GLU A 87 19.66 -14.27 18.63
N LEU A 88 20.26 -13.45 17.78
CA LEU A 88 20.63 -13.81 16.40
C LEU A 88 21.89 -14.68 16.28
N ASP A 89 22.52 -15.06 17.40
CA ASP A 89 23.80 -15.80 17.42
C ASP A 89 24.98 -15.03 16.76
N PHE A 90 24.87 -13.71 16.56
CA PHE A 90 25.96 -12.92 15.97
C PHE A 90 27.04 -12.58 17.02
N PHE A 91 26.63 -12.27 18.24
CA PHE A 91 27.54 -11.99 19.32
C PHE A 91 27.45 -13.05 20.42
N SER A 92 28.56 -13.28 21.07
CA SER A 92 28.67 -14.03 22.35
C SER A 92 29.69 -13.34 23.23
N GLY A 93 29.45 -13.29 24.53
CA GLY A 93 30.45 -12.76 25.49
C GLY A 93 31.67 -13.66 25.58
N ASP A 94 32.77 -13.09 25.99
CA ASP A 94 34.04 -13.80 26.26
C ASP A 94 34.13 -14.36 27.71
N GLY A 95 33.05 -14.13 28.49
CA GLY A 95 32.96 -14.51 29.89
C GLY A 95 33.38 -13.39 30.88
N GLU A 96 33.96 -12.29 30.39
CA GLU A 96 34.29 -11.10 31.17
C GLU A 96 33.31 -9.95 30.97
N GLY A 97 32.67 -9.85 29.78
CA GLY A 97 31.66 -8.83 29.45
C GLY A 97 31.37 -8.75 27.97
N PHE A 98 30.60 -7.74 27.56
CA PHE A 98 30.34 -7.41 26.15
C PHE A 98 31.28 -6.32 25.64
N ARG A 99 31.62 -5.36 26.49
CA ARG A 99 32.49 -4.20 26.17
C ARG A 99 31.94 -3.34 25.03
N PRO A 100 30.75 -2.71 25.19
CA PRO A 100 30.04 -2.01 24.09
C PRO A 100 30.84 -0.83 23.53
N ASP A 101 31.63 -0.15 24.38
CA ASP A 101 32.40 1.04 23.99
C ASP A 101 33.83 0.71 23.49
N ASP A 102 34.25 -0.56 23.57
CA ASP A 102 35.54 -0.96 23.01
C ASP A 102 35.48 -1.03 21.49
N ASP A 103 36.61 -0.77 20.86
CA ASP A 103 36.78 -0.91 19.43
C ASP A 103 36.52 -2.36 18.98
N LEU A 104 35.80 -2.52 17.85
CA LEU A 104 35.69 -3.82 17.19
C LEU A 104 37.01 -4.18 16.52
N LEU A 105 37.56 -5.35 16.85
CA LEU A 105 38.83 -5.81 16.27
C LEU A 105 38.62 -6.57 14.96
N LEU A 106 39.63 -6.59 14.10
CA LEU A 106 39.55 -7.24 12.77
C LEU A 106 39.20 -8.73 12.86
N TRP A 107 39.70 -9.45 13.86
CA TRP A 107 39.35 -10.88 14.04
C TRP A 107 37.90 -11.06 14.52
N GLU A 108 37.37 -10.12 15.32
CA GLU A 108 35.98 -10.13 15.78
C GLU A 108 35.04 -9.85 14.58
N ALA A 109 35.37 -8.85 13.78
CA ALA A 109 34.63 -8.56 12.55
C ALA A 109 34.59 -9.76 11.59
N GLN A 110 35.70 -10.52 11.48
CA GLN A 110 35.73 -11.76 10.69
C GLN A 110 34.75 -12.80 11.23
N ILE A 111 34.69 -12.99 12.56
CA ILE A 111 33.72 -13.91 13.18
C ILE A 111 32.29 -13.47 12.92
N LEU A 112 31.99 -12.18 13.03
CA LEU A 112 30.67 -11.64 12.73
C LEU A 112 30.29 -11.91 11.26
N MET A 113 31.22 -11.71 10.32
CA MET A 113 31.00 -12.03 8.92
C MET A 113 30.71 -13.51 8.67
N ASP A 114 31.48 -14.39 9.32
CA ASP A 114 31.26 -15.83 9.20
C ASP A 114 29.91 -16.28 9.79
N ARG A 115 29.37 -15.58 10.78
CA ARG A 115 28.05 -15.83 11.36
C ARG A 115 26.92 -15.22 10.51
N VAL A 116 27.10 -14.01 10.00
CA VAL A 116 26.10 -13.33 9.17
C VAL A 116 25.97 -13.97 7.80
N ALA A 117 27.09 -14.35 7.16
CA ALA A 117 27.14 -14.90 5.81
C ALA A 117 28.10 -16.10 5.74
N PRO A 118 27.71 -17.30 6.26
CA PRO A 118 28.57 -18.48 6.34
C PRO A 118 29.13 -18.95 4.98
N ASP A 119 28.37 -18.76 3.92
CA ASP A 119 28.71 -19.15 2.55
C ASP A 119 29.52 -18.09 1.78
N TYR A 120 29.88 -16.99 2.44
CA TYR A 120 30.65 -15.93 1.82
C TYR A 120 32.13 -16.34 1.70
N GLU A 121 32.57 -16.66 0.48
CA GLU A 121 33.89 -17.25 0.20
C GLU A 121 35.07 -16.28 0.46
N LYS A 122 34.84 -15.00 0.61
CA LYS A 122 35.88 -13.97 0.74
C LYS A 122 36.00 -13.49 2.18
N ARG A 123 36.99 -14.04 2.83
CA ARG A 123 37.36 -13.69 4.18
C ARG A 123 38.44 -12.59 4.20
N MET A 124 38.44 -11.78 5.23
CA MET A 124 39.56 -10.87 5.50
C MET A 124 40.85 -11.66 5.69
N VAL A 125 41.96 -11.15 5.19
CA VAL A 125 43.26 -11.78 5.41
C VAL A 125 43.76 -11.35 6.79
N LEU A 126 43.59 -12.22 7.78
CA LEU A 126 44.11 -12.02 9.13
C LEU A 126 45.56 -12.51 9.22
N THR A 127 46.42 -11.71 9.80
CA THR A 127 47.82 -12.03 10.12
C THR A 127 48.05 -11.79 11.61
N ASP A 128 49.15 -12.30 12.16
CA ASP A 128 49.51 -12.02 13.55
C ASP A 128 49.74 -10.53 13.83
N ASP A 129 50.05 -9.75 12.79
CA ASP A 129 50.32 -8.32 12.91
C ASP A 129 49.06 -7.45 12.85
N ASN A 130 47.99 -7.90 12.16
CA ASN A 130 46.78 -7.08 11.95
C ASN A 130 45.53 -7.55 12.71
N ARG A 131 45.48 -8.77 13.20
CA ARG A 131 44.26 -9.34 13.80
C ARG A 131 43.72 -8.52 14.99
N GLU A 132 44.56 -7.90 15.78
CA GLU A 132 44.22 -7.08 16.95
C GLU A 132 44.06 -5.58 16.57
N MET A 133 44.07 -5.23 15.31
CA MET A 133 43.79 -3.85 14.88
C MET A 133 42.32 -3.56 15.00
N ALA A 134 41.98 -2.33 15.42
CA ALA A 134 40.63 -1.82 15.42
C ALA A 134 40.11 -1.68 13.97
N VAL A 135 38.86 -1.99 13.74
CA VAL A 135 38.20 -1.84 12.44
C VAL A 135 37.81 -0.39 12.24
N ALA A 136 38.33 0.28 11.21
CA ALA A 136 37.88 1.60 10.85
C ALA A 136 36.39 1.57 10.49
N TYR A 137 35.63 2.59 10.90
CA TYR A 137 34.19 2.67 10.71
C TYR A 137 33.82 2.54 9.22
N SER A 138 34.51 3.24 8.34
CA SER A 138 34.30 3.17 6.89
C SER A 138 34.53 1.76 6.31
N LEU A 139 35.52 1.02 6.82
CA LEU A 139 35.74 -0.37 6.44
C LEU A 139 34.59 -1.27 6.92
N TRP A 140 34.08 -1.05 8.15
CA TRP A 140 32.94 -1.80 8.68
C TRP A 140 31.68 -1.60 7.82
N ILE A 141 31.37 -0.37 7.40
CA ILE A 141 30.23 -0.08 6.50
C ILE A 141 30.31 -0.95 5.23
N GLN A 142 31.48 -1.04 4.61
CA GLN A 142 31.69 -1.86 3.41
C GLN A 142 31.55 -3.37 3.70
N ILE A 143 32.08 -3.82 4.84
CA ILE A 143 31.98 -5.23 5.28
C ILE A 143 30.52 -5.59 5.53
N PHE A 144 29.80 -4.78 6.29
CA PHE A 144 28.40 -4.95 6.64
C PHE A 144 27.52 -5.04 5.39
N GLU A 145 27.65 -4.08 4.45
CA GLU A 145 26.90 -4.10 3.18
C GLU A 145 27.14 -5.39 2.40
N LYS A 146 28.40 -5.78 2.23
CA LYS A 146 28.76 -6.99 1.47
C LYS A 146 28.28 -8.27 2.15
N ALA A 147 28.31 -8.33 3.48
CA ALA A 147 27.79 -9.49 4.21
C ALA A 147 26.29 -9.65 4.06
N LEU A 148 25.53 -8.57 4.17
CA LEU A 148 24.07 -8.60 3.94
C LEU A 148 23.73 -8.99 2.51
N MET A 149 24.44 -8.45 1.52
CA MET A 149 24.27 -8.85 0.11
C MET A 149 24.60 -10.31 -0.14
N ALA A 150 25.65 -10.85 0.52
CA ALA A 150 26.05 -12.24 0.38
C ALA A 150 25.08 -13.21 1.03
N ARG A 151 24.47 -12.83 2.15
CA ARG A 151 23.45 -13.63 2.84
C ARG A 151 22.21 -13.85 1.97
N ARG A 152 21.89 -12.88 1.09
CA ARG A 152 20.85 -12.98 0.07
C ARG A 152 21.44 -12.63 -1.29
N ALA A 153 21.92 -13.64 -2.02
CA ALA A 153 22.68 -13.49 -3.26
C ALA A 153 22.01 -12.61 -4.34
N GLU A 154 20.71 -12.39 -4.27
CA GLU A 154 19.91 -11.61 -5.24
C GLU A 154 19.39 -10.27 -4.68
N ASP A 155 19.56 -9.99 -3.38
CA ASP A 155 18.99 -8.81 -2.70
C ASP A 155 20.09 -7.84 -2.27
N SER A 156 19.79 -6.53 -2.37
CA SER A 156 20.61 -5.48 -1.73
C SER A 156 20.27 -5.37 -0.24
N ILE A 157 21.07 -4.59 0.52
CA ILE A 157 20.77 -4.28 1.94
C ILE A 157 19.39 -3.66 2.12
N TYR A 158 18.86 -2.99 1.10
CA TYR A 158 17.52 -2.38 1.10
C TYR A 158 16.38 -3.40 1.25
N SER A 159 16.60 -4.68 0.91
CA SER A 159 15.63 -5.75 1.16
C SER A 159 15.42 -6.06 2.64
N TYR A 160 16.31 -5.60 3.50
CA TYR A 160 16.17 -5.65 4.96
C TYR A 160 15.47 -4.41 5.55
N GLY A 161 14.85 -3.57 4.70
CA GLY A 161 14.17 -2.35 5.12
C GLY A 161 15.11 -1.17 5.40
N ILE A 162 16.42 -1.34 5.21
CA ILE A 162 17.42 -0.28 5.37
C ILE A 162 17.30 0.69 4.20
N LYS A 163 17.18 1.98 4.49
CA LYS A 163 17.11 3.04 3.49
C LYS A 163 18.36 3.93 3.58
N LYS A 164 18.76 4.47 2.43
CA LYS A 164 19.78 5.52 2.39
C LYS A 164 19.09 6.87 2.34
N GLU A 165 19.43 7.73 3.29
CA GLU A 165 18.97 9.11 3.33
C GLU A 165 20.16 10.07 3.17
N THR A 166 19.90 11.26 2.67
CA THR A 166 20.89 12.34 2.57
C THR A 166 20.20 13.64 2.91
N GLN A 167 20.55 14.23 4.07
CA GLN A 167 19.84 15.36 4.63
C GLN A 167 20.82 16.30 5.37
N VAL A 168 20.38 17.54 5.57
CA VAL A 168 21.11 18.51 6.38
C VAL A 168 20.64 18.42 7.83
N LEU A 169 21.57 18.28 8.76
CA LEU A 169 21.29 18.27 10.19
C LEU A 169 21.09 19.71 10.70
N PHE A 170 19.91 20.01 11.19
CA PHE A 170 19.56 21.35 11.69
C PHE A 170 20.04 21.61 13.12
N ASP A 171 19.80 20.65 14.01
CA ASP A 171 20.09 20.84 15.44
C ASP A 171 20.17 19.48 16.14
N LEU A 172 20.71 19.52 17.35
CA LEU A 172 20.77 18.41 18.29
C LEU A 172 19.89 18.75 19.48
N GLY A 173 18.60 18.43 19.41
CA GLY A 173 17.71 18.47 20.56
C GLY A 173 17.70 17.09 21.28
N GLU A 174 16.59 16.76 21.92
CA GLU A 174 16.34 15.41 22.45
C GLU A 174 16.29 14.37 21.32
N GLU A 175 15.85 14.79 20.13
CA GLU A 175 15.83 14.03 18.89
C GLU A 175 16.68 14.74 17.82
N ASN A 176 17.31 13.99 16.92
CA ASN A 176 18.13 14.58 15.86
C ASN A 176 17.23 15.08 14.73
N LEU A 177 17.17 16.39 14.59
CA LEU A 177 16.32 17.08 13.64
C LEU A 177 17.06 17.32 12.33
N PHE A 178 16.49 16.79 11.23
CA PHE A 178 16.97 17.01 9.88
C PHE A 178 15.98 17.84 9.06
N ASP A 179 16.43 18.31 7.91
CA ASP A 179 15.58 19.10 7.04
C ASP A 179 14.35 18.33 6.50
N ARG A 180 14.38 16.99 6.51
CA ARG A 180 13.28 16.13 6.02
C ARG A 180 12.70 15.17 7.05
N GLY A 181 13.32 14.97 8.19
CA GLY A 181 12.89 13.98 9.16
C GLY A 181 13.50 14.18 10.54
N ILE A 182 12.98 13.41 11.48
CA ILE A 182 13.48 13.32 12.85
C ILE A 182 13.95 11.87 13.02
N TYR A 183 15.17 11.69 13.50
CA TYR A 183 15.78 10.36 13.61
C TYR A 183 16.46 10.16 14.95
N GLY A 184 16.28 8.97 15.51
CA GLY A 184 17.13 8.50 16.61
C GLY A 184 18.56 8.25 16.12
N ALA A 185 19.54 8.60 16.93
CA ALA A 185 20.97 8.39 16.61
C ALA A 185 21.72 7.78 17.77
N LYS A 186 21.09 6.87 18.53
CA LYS A 186 21.73 6.20 19.67
C LYS A 186 23.07 5.58 19.27
N GLY A 187 24.12 5.91 20.02
CA GLY A 187 25.47 5.44 19.74
C GLY A 187 26.28 6.27 18.74
N TYR A 188 25.73 7.40 18.25
CA TYR A 188 26.43 8.34 17.36
C TYR A 188 26.41 9.75 17.91
N ASP A 189 27.59 10.43 17.92
CA ASP A 189 27.69 11.85 18.21
C ASP A 189 27.61 12.64 16.91
N LEU A 190 26.49 13.31 16.68
CA LEU A 190 26.24 14.13 15.49
C LEU A 190 26.57 15.62 15.68
N SER A 191 27.08 16.02 16.85
CA SER A 191 27.31 17.45 17.20
C SER A 191 28.21 18.17 16.22
N THR A 192 29.17 17.46 15.61
CA THR A 192 30.12 18.03 14.63
C THR A 192 29.56 18.19 13.23
N TYR A 193 28.38 17.63 12.96
CA TYR A 193 27.77 17.63 11.63
C TYR A 193 26.57 18.57 11.51
N VAL A 194 26.33 19.41 12.54
CA VAL A 194 25.26 20.46 12.47
C VAL A 194 25.56 21.41 11.35
N ASP A 195 24.54 21.73 10.54
CA ASP A 195 24.61 22.52 9.29
C ASP A 195 25.43 21.86 8.18
N GLU A 196 25.72 20.54 8.29
CA GLU A 196 26.34 19.75 7.22
C GLU A 196 25.31 18.84 6.55
N LYS A 197 25.53 18.53 5.27
CA LYS A 197 24.75 17.55 4.53
C LYS A 197 25.39 16.17 4.69
N ILE A 198 24.72 15.27 5.39
CA ILE A 198 25.22 13.93 5.68
C ILE A 198 24.36 12.86 5.03
N SER A 199 25.01 11.75 4.62
CA SER A 199 24.35 10.54 4.17
C SER A 199 24.43 9.47 5.26
N PHE A 200 23.34 8.76 5.46
CA PHE A 200 23.24 7.71 6.47
C PHE A 200 22.28 6.60 6.03
N TRP A 201 22.40 5.45 6.65
CA TRP A 201 21.39 4.40 6.60
C TRP A 201 20.40 4.55 7.75
N GLU A 202 19.11 4.44 7.43
CA GLU A 202 18.03 4.48 8.40
C GLU A 202 17.14 3.25 8.31
N LYS A 203 16.52 2.89 9.42
CA LYS A 203 15.43 1.95 9.49
C LYS A 203 14.52 2.30 10.67
N ASP A 204 13.21 2.35 10.41
CA ASP A 204 12.16 2.63 11.41
C ASP A 204 12.42 3.93 12.23
N GLY A 205 12.97 4.96 11.58
CA GLY A 205 13.28 6.24 12.21
C GLY A 205 14.56 6.27 13.01
N GLU A 206 15.39 5.22 12.98
CA GLU A 206 16.68 5.14 13.71
C GLU A 206 17.85 5.11 12.72
N ILE A 207 18.89 5.92 12.95
CA ILE A 207 20.12 5.91 12.18
C ILE A 207 20.90 4.63 12.52
N ILE A 208 21.12 3.81 11.50
CA ILE A 208 21.87 2.55 11.61
C ILE A 208 23.36 2.81 11.48
N GLY A 209 23.74 3.65 10.51
CA GLY A 209 25.13 3.93 10.21
C GLY A 209 25.31 5.20 9.38
N LEU A 210 26.35 5.96 9.69
CA LEU A 210 26.74 7.17 8.95
C LEU A 210 27.58 6.76 7.74
N LEU A 211 27.36 7.41 6.58
CA LEU A 211 28.01 7.03 5.33
C LEU A 211 29.04 8.07 4.85
N SER A 212 28.60 9.33 4.73
CA SER A 212 29.48 10.40 4.23
C SER A 212 28.97 11.78 4.64
N VAL A 213 29.88 12.74 4.67
CA VAL A 213 29.60 14.18 4.69
C VAL A 213 29.81 14.72 3.26
N ASP A 214 28.89 15.54 2.76
CA ASP A 214 29.09 16.23 1.50
C ASP A 214 30.00 17.44 1.74
N GLU A 215 31.15 17.51 1.10
CA GLU A 215 32.10 18.62 1.22
C GLU A 215 31.63 19.91 0.52
N ALA A 216 30.57 19.83 -0.30
CA ALA A 216 29.97 21.01 -0.92
C ALA A 216 29.27 21.89 0.12
N VAL A 217 29.22 23.20 -0.13
CA VAL A 217 28.42 24.11 0.70
C VAL A 217 26.98 23.62 0.76
N PRO A 218 26.41 23.39 1.94
CA PRO A 218 25.11 22.75 2.07
C PRO A 218 24.03 23.57 1.38
N THR A 219 23.28 22.94 0.48
CA THR A 219 22.09 23.54 -0.14
C THR A 219 20.88 22.71 0.26
N ILE A 220 19.92 23.34 0.91
CA ILE A 220 18.65 22.75 1.28
C ILE A 220 17.66 23.09 0.18
N GLU A 221 17.19 22.07 -0.54
CA GLU A 221 16.33 22.26 -1.69
C GLU A 221 14.85 22.19 -1.33
N ASN A 222 14.06 23.02 -2.03
CA ASN A 222 12.58 23.02 -1.98
C ASN A 222 12.03 23.19 -0.56
N ILE A 223 12.69 23.96 0.30
CA ILE A 223 12.27 24.17 1.68
C ILE A 223 11.39 25.40 1.80
N TYR A 224 10.39 25.38 2.70
CA TYR A 224 9.60 26.56 2.99
C TYR A 224 10.40 27.58 3.81
N CYS A 225 10.38 28.81 3.37
CA CYS A 225 11.11 29.93 3.96
C CYS A 225 10.17 31.10 4.26
N HIS A 226 10.35 31.71 5.42
CA HIS A 226 9.76 33.02 5.71
C HIS A 226 10.76 33.93 6.44
N LYS A 227 10.56 35.23 6.35
CA LYS A 227 11.49 36.20 6.91
C LYS A 227 11.00 36.77 8.25
N GLU A 228 11.86 36.73 9.26
CA GLU A 228 11.63 37.37 10.55
C GLU A 228 12.78 38.34 10.90
N GLY A 229 12.57 39.64 10.66
CA GLY A 229 13.60 40.67 10.92
C GLY A 229 14.84 40.46 10.03
N GLU A 230 16.00 40.24 10.67
CA GLU A 230 17.28 39.96 9.97
C GLU A 230 17.57 38.44 9.81
N GLN A 231 16.58 37.60 10.08
CA GLN A 231 16.69 36.17 9.98
C GLN A 231 15.72 35.62 8.95
N ILE A 232 16.08 34.46 8.41
CA ILE A 232 15.19 33.58 7.65
C ILE A 232 14.93 32.33 8.47
N ILE A 233 13.68 31.91 8.52
CA ILE A 233 13.25 30.68 9.15
C ILE A 233 13.01 29.64 8.05
N LEU A 234 13.72 28.54 8.10
CA LEU A 234 13.51 27.37 7.25
C LEU A 234 12.60 26.39 7.98
N THR A 235 11.54 25.96 7.31
CA THR A 235 10.59 24.98 7.87
C THR A 235 10.65 23.69 7.05
N GLY A 236 11.16 22.64 7.69
CA GLY A 236 11.22 21.28 7.17
C GLY A 236 10.50 20.31 8.14
N ALA A 237 11.18 19.27 8.61
CA ALA A 237 10.67 18.42 9.70
C ALA A 237 10.60 19.20 11.04
N GLY A 238 11.36 20.29 11.16
CA GLY A 238 11.30 21.28 12.20
C GLY A 238 11.71 22.65 11.65
N GLN A 239 12.00 23.61 12.52
CA GLN A 239 12.35 24.98 12.13
C GLN A 239 13.78 25.32 12.53
N LYS A 240 14.49 26.03 11.65
CA LYS A 240 15.84 26.55 11.91
C LYS A 240 15.96 27.99 11.39
N ALA A 241 16.46 28.87 12.24
CA ALA A 241 16.76 30.27 11.90
C ALA A 241 18.21 30.45 11.47
N TYR A 242 18.42 31.19 10.39
CA TYR A 242 19.73 31.62 9.91
C TYR A 242 19.78 33.12 9.71
N ALA A 243 20.96 33.74 9.88
CA ALA A 243 21.17 35.12 9.49
C ALA A 243 20.93 35.32 8.00
N PHE A 244 20.25 36.40 7.60
CA PHE A 244 19.90 36.67 6.21
C PHE A 244 20.27 38.10 5.84
N GLU A 245 21.15 38.26 4.86
CA GLU A 245 21.57 39.54 4.29
C GLU A 245 21.26 39.53 2.79
N GLY A 246 19.99 39.59 2.42
CA GLY A 246 19.55 39.48 1.01
C GLY A 246 18.47 40.52 0.67
N ALA A 247 18.06 40.50 -0.61
CA ALA A 247 16.87 41.25 -1.04
C ALA A 247 15.61 40.65 -0.37
N GLU A 248 14.55 41.48 -0.28
CA GLU A 248 13.24 40.98 0.13
C GLU A 248 12.78 39.87 -0.82
N PHE A 249 12.15 38.81 -0.29
CA PHE A 249 11.52 37.75 -1.01
C PHE A 249 10.14 37.44 -0.43
N GLU A 250 9.27 36.80 -1.19
CA GLU A 250 7.96 36.38 -0.69
C GLU A 250 8.08 35.04 0.03
N ASP A 251 7.33 34.86 1.14
CA ASP A 251 7.27 33.62 1.88
C ASP A 251 6.84 32.48 0.96
N GLY A 252 7.57 31.37 0.97
CA GLY A 252 7.31 30.25 0.08
C GLY A 252 8.45 29.26 -0.05
N LEU A 253 8.42 28.41 -1.06
CA LEU A 253 9.47 27.43 -1.29
C LEU A 253 10.68 28.04 -1.98
N CYS A 254 11.85 27.75 -1.42
CA CYS A 254 13.13 28.24 -1.86
C CYS A 254 14.18 27.12 -1.87
N ASN A 255 15.25 27.34 -2.64
CA ASN A 255 16.52 26.66 -2.42
C ASN A 255 17.42 27.58 -1.59
N VAL A 256 17.97 27.04 -0.51
CA VAL A 256 18.73 27.84 0.47
C VAL A 256 20.13 27.23 0.63
N THR A 257 21.15 28.03 0.30
CA THR A 257 22.55 27.66 0.53
C THR A 257 23.04 28.26 1.83
N ILE A 258 23.66 27.47 2.70
CA ILE A 258 24.18 27.92 4.00
C ILE A 258 25.67 28.10 3.89
N GLU A 259 26.16 29.32 4.03
CA GLU A 259 27.57 29.66 4.00
C GLU A 259 27.96 30.54 5.19
N ASN A 260 28.89 30.07 6.01
CA ASN A 260 29.35 30.76 7.22
C ASN A 260 28.20 31.17 8.18
N GLY A 261 27.17 30.31 8.35
CA GLY A 261 26.01 30.57 9.18
C GLY A 261 25.00 31.58 8.61
N LYS A 262 25.16 31.96 7.36
CA LYS A 262 24.23 32.86 6.62
C LYS A 262 23.53 32.11 5.52
N ALA A 263 22.25 32.41 5.33
CA ALA A 263 21.43 31.83 4.26
C ALA A 263 21.47 32.70 3.00
N MET A 264 21.67 32.08 1.87
CA MET A 264 21.46 32.65 0.54
C MET A 264 20.24 31.99 -0.10
N VAL A 265 19.26 32.76 -0.54
CA VAL A 265 17.95 32.29 -0.98
C VAL A 265 17.81 32.40 -2.49
N LYS A 266 17.33 31.34 -3.12
CA LYS A 266 16.82 31.33 -4.50
C LYS A 266 15.34 30.94 -4.43
N GLU A 267 14.44 31.94 -4.57
CA GLU A 267 13.00 31.75 -4.46
C GLU A 267 12.38 31.05 -5.66
N GLY A 268 11.34 30.26 -5.43
CA GLY A 268 10.46 29.71 -6.46
C GLY A 268 9.36 30.70 -6.85
N ALA A 269 9.03 30.74 -8.13
CA ALA A 269 7.90 31.56 -8.61
C ALA A 269 6.58 30.92 -8.17
N LYS A 270 5.74 31.68 -7.46
CA LYS A 270 4.45 31.25 -6.95
C LYS A 270 3.41 31.16 -8.07
N LEU A 271 2.68 30.04 -8.11
CA LEU A 271 1.50 29.81 -8.95
C LEU A 271 0.30 29.54 -8.03
N GLY A 272 -0.60 30.52 -7.92
CA GLY A 272 -1.84 30.40 -7.13
C GLY A 272 -3.07 30.17 -8.01
N GLY A 273 -4.12 29.57 -7.42
CA GLY A 273 -5.41 29.37 -8.09
C GLY A 273 -5.41 28.30 -9.18
N GLU A 274 -4.43 27.42 -9.19
CA GLU A 274 -4.34 26.30 -10.11
C GLU A 274 -5.16 25.12 -9.61
N VAL A 275 -6.00 24.54 -10.48
CA VAL A 275 -6.71 23.28 -10.19
C VAL A 275 -5.80 22.10 -10.51
N VAL A 276 -5.61 21.22 -9.54
CA VAL A 276 -4.89 19.95 -9.74
C VAL A 276 -5.73 19.04 -10.62
N LYS A 277 -5.26 18.72 -11.81
CA LYS A 277 -5.96 17.80 -12.72
C LYS A 277 -5.46 16.35 -12.55
N ARG A 278 -4.17 16.17 -12.33
CA ARG A 278 -3.51 14.87 -12.11
C ARG A 278 -2.24 15.07 -11.30
N VAL A 279 -1.91 14.09 -10.46
CA VAL A 279 -0.69 14.10 -9.66
C VAL A 279 -0.15 12.70 -9.47
N ASP A 280 1.15 12.50 -9.72
CA ASP A 280 1.91 11.28 -9.42
C ASP A 280 3.29 11.63 -8.84
N ASP A 281 4.17 10.64 -8.67
CA ASP A 281 5.52 10.80 -8.11
C ASP A 281 6.51 11.55 -9.03
N LYS A 282 6.16 11.77 -10.30
CA LYS A 282 7.04 12.37 -11.32
C LYS A 282 6.52 13.71 -11.84
N VAL A 283 5.20 13.81 -11.99
CA VAL A 283 4.57 14.94 -12.65
C VAL A 283 3.31 15.40 -11.91
N ILE A 284 2.98 16.66 -12.13
CA ILE A 284 1.68 17.24 -11.78
C ILE A 284 1.09 17.94 -13.00
N TYR A 285 -0.21 17.78 -13.23
CA TYR A 285 -0.95 18.49 -14.25
C TYR A 285 -1.79 19.60 -13.61
N LEU A 286 -1.48 20.85 -13.93
CA LEU A 286 -2.17 22.04 -13.44
C LEU A 286 -3.05 22.65 -14.54
N SER A 287 -4.19 23.21 -14.16
CA SER A 287 -5.25 23.65 -15.08
C SER A 287 -4.78 24.64 -16.15
N SER A 288 -3.92 25.61 -15.81
CA SER A 288 -3.44 26.64 -16.74
C SER A 288 -2.06 26.36 -17.32
N LYS A 289 -1.28 25.47 -16.70
CA LYS A 289 0.11 25.18 -17.07
C LYS A 289 0.30 23.86 -17.81
N GLY A 290 -0.69 22.97 -17.72
CA GLY A 290 -0.55 21.60 -18.23
C GLY A 290 0.36 20.76 -17.34
N GLU A 291 1.01 19.77 -17.94
CA GLU A 291 1.91 18.86 -17.22
C GLU A 291 3.25 19.53 -16.91
N LEU A 292 3.66 19.48 -15.65
CA LEU A 292 4.94 19.95 -15.14
C LEU A 292 5.64 18.82 -14.38
N GLN A 293 6.96 18.79 -14.44
CA GLN A 293 7.77 17.84 -13.68
C GLN A 293 8.01 18.34 -12.26
N TRP A 294 8.01 17.44 -11.29
CA TRP A 294 8.52 17.73 -9.96
C TRP A 294 10.04 17.97 -9.99
N ALA A 295 10.49 18.89 -9.16
CA ALA A 295 11.90 18.96 -8.81
C ALA A 295 12.30 17.72 -8.00
N GLU A 296 13.58 17.34 -8.06
CA GLU A 296 14.10 16.29 -7.18
C GLU A 296 13.91 16.72 -5.74
N GLY A 297 13.35 15.81 -4.90
CA GLY A 297 13.10 16.14 -3.52
C GLY A 297 12.06 17.24 -3.30
N PHE A 298 11.07 17.37 -4.17
CA PHE A 298 9.93 18.26 -3.98
C PHE A 298 9.26 18.06 -2.61
N ARG A 299 8.55 19.08 -2.11
CA ARG A 299 7.86 19.04 -0.82
C ARG A 299 6.42 19.52 -0.96
N VAL A 300 5.53 18.90 -0.21
CA VAL A 300 4.15 19.37 -0.03
C VAL A 300 3.96 19.70 1.44
N TYR A 301 3.45 20.90 1.72
CA TYR A 301 3.18 21.37 3.06
C TYR A 301 1.69 21.53 3.30
N GLY A 302 1.24 21.14 4.48
CA GLY A 302 -0.09 21.45 5.01
C GLY A 302 -0.26 22.93 5.34
N GLN A 303 -1.44 23.34 5.76
CA GLN A 303 -1.72 24.72 6.20
C GLN A 303 -0.91 25.12 7.44
N ASP A 304 -0.57 24.15 8.27
CA ASP A 304 0.28 24.30 9.47
C ASP A 304 1.78 24.18 9.17
N LEU A 305 2.13 24.10 7.87
CA LEU A 305 3.49 23.89 7.38
C LEU A 305 4.10 22.53 7.76
N SER A 306 3.31 21.57 8.21
CA SER A 306 3.76 20.17 8.32
C SER A 306 3.97 19.54 6.94
N CYS A 307 4.92 18.62 6.82
CA CYS A 307 5.14 17.91 5.58
C CYS A 307 4.03 16.90 5.30
N CYS A 308 3.51 16.95 4.07
CA CYS A 308 2.44 16.06 3.58
C CYS A 308 2.94 15.18 2.44
N ASN A 309 2.19 14.10 2.18
CA ASN A 309 2.33 13.31 0.96
C ASN A 309 1.70 14.07 -0.23
N GLN A 310 2.19 13.84 -1.46
CA GLN A 310 1.61 14.44 -2.68
C GLN A 310 0.12 14.10 -2.90
N ASN A 311 -0.38 13.00 -2.33
CA ASN A 311 -1.81 12.67 -2.40
C ASN A 311 -2.70 13.69 -1.67
N ALA A 312 -2.13 14.52 -0.79
CA ALA A 312 -2.84 15.65 -0.18
C ALA A 312 -3.22 16.74 -1.21
N LEU A 313 -2.62 16.71 -2.41
CA LEU A 313 -2.98 17.56 -3.55
C LEU A 313 -4.16 16.93 -4.30
N ILE A 314 -5.36 17.12 -3.78
CA ILE A 314 -6.58 16.45 -4.22
C ILE A 314 -6.96 16.91 -5.63
N CYS A 315 -7.13 15.95 -6.55
CA CYS A 315 -7.53 16.23 -7.93
C CYS A 315 -8.89 16.91 -8.02
N GLY A 316 -9.04 17.83 -8.98
CA GLY A 316 -10.25 18.62 -9.16
C GLY A 316 -10.35 19.86 -8.25
N THR A 317 -9.36 20.13 -7.39
CA THR A 317 -9.36 21.25 -6.44
C THR A 317 -8.24 22.24 -6.68
N ASP A 318 -8.44 23.48 -6.22
CA ASP A 318 -7.47 24.60 -6.21
C ASP A 318 -6.97 24.87 -4.78
N LEU A 319 -6.71 23.80 -4.01
CA LEU A 319 -6.44 23.89 -2.58
C LEU A 319 -5.05 24.45 -2.23
N ALA A 320 -4.10 24.48 -3.16
CA ALA A 320 -2.71 24.80 -2.87
C ALA A 320 -2.12 25.88 -3.79
N ASP A 321 -1.11 26.57 -3.28
CA ASP A 321 -0.16 27.35 -4.08
C ASP A 321 1.02 26.47 -4.45
N PHE A 322 1.46 26.56 -5.72
CA PHE A 322 2.62 25.84 -6.24
C PHE A 322 3.79 26.78 -6.41
N TYR A 323 5.01 26.26 -6.30
CA TYR A 323 6.24 27.03 -6.47
C TYR A 323 7.11 26.38 -7.56
N VAL A 324 7.54 27.18 -8.52
CA VAL A 324 8.27 26.70 -9.70
C VAL A 324 9.63 27.41 -9.81
N LEU A 325 10.66 26.62 -10.03
CA LEU A 325 12.00 27.08 -10.29
C LEU A 325 12.63 26.28 -11.42
N ASP A 326 13.27 26.97 -12.39
CA ASP A 326 13.90 26.32 -13.54
C ASP A 326 12.97 25.32 -14.27
N ASP A 327 11.71 25.72 -14.50
CA ASP A 327 10.63 24.94 -15.14
C ASP A 327 10.20 23.66 -14.41
N LYS A 328 10.61 23.48 -13.15
CA LYS A 328 10.19 22.35 -12.30
C LYS A 328 9.41 22.84 -11.09
N VAL A 329 8.46 22.04 -10.65
CA VAL A 329 7.67 22.33 -9.45
C VAL A 329 8.46 21.90 -8.22
N MET A 330 8.91 22.88 -7.43
CA MET A 330 9.62 22.68 -6.16
C MET A 330 8.73 22.01 -5.11
N GLY A 331 7.43 22.27 -5.19
CA GLY A 331 6.44 21.76 -4.25
C GLY A 331 5.20 22.62 -4.18
N ALA A 332 4.41 22.40 -3.14
CA ALA A 332 3.14 23.08 -2.91
C ALA A 332 2.92 23.39 -1.42
N VAL A 333 2.13 24.41 -1.15
CA VAL A 333 1.64 24.75 0.19
C VAL A 333 0.12 24.79 0.16
N ILE A 334 -0.52 23.92 0.92
CA ILE A 334 -1.98 23.85 1.02
C ILE A 334 -2.47 25.11 1.75
N GLN A 335 -3.43 25.82 1.14
CA GLN A 335 -3.91 27.12 1.63
C GLN A 335 -5.27 27.02 2.31
N LYS A 336 -6.06 26.00 2.00
CA LYS A 336 -7.44 25.86 2.48
C LYS A 336 -7.87 24.41 2.53
N ASP A 337 -8.81 24.14 3.41
CA ASP A 337 -9.56 22.88 3.38
C ASP A 337 -10.53 22.87 2.19
N VAL A 338 -10.82 21.70 1.72
CA VAL A 338 -11.80 21.48 0.64
C VAL A 338 -12.86 20.48 1.11
N VAL A 339 -14.07 20.64 0.62
CA VAL A 339 -15.18 19.71 0.90
C VAL A 339 -15.45 18.89 -0.36
N PRO A 340 -15.79 17.60 -0.25
CA PRO A 340 -16.03 16.73 -1.40
C PRO A 340 -17.40 16.96 -2.04
N GLU A 341 -17.67 18.21 -2.50
CA GLU A 341 -18.88 18.53 -3.23
C GLU A 341 -18.97 17.75 -4.57
N LYS A 342 -17.82 17.52 -5.20
CA LYS A 342 -17.68 16.80 -6.44
C LYS A 342 -16.77 15.59 -6.29
N ILE A 343 -17.02 14.57 -7.09
CA ILE A 343 -16.18 13.39 -7.19
C ILE A 343 -15.71 13.17 -8.63
N ARG A 344 -14.51 12.62 -8.78
CA ARG A 344 -13.89 12.32 -10.07
C ARG A 344 -13.75 10.81 -10.21
N VAL A 345 -14.42 10.25 -11.20
CA VAL A 345 -14.55 8.80 -11.44
C VAL A 345 -13.74 8.41 -12.66
N LEU A 346 -12.76 7.52 -12.51
CA LEU A 346 -12.05 6.89 -13.63
C LEU A 346 -12.95 5.83 -14.25
N LEU A 347 -13.36 6.07 -15.50
CA LEU A 347 -14.31 5.24 -16.22
C LEU A 347 -13.63 4.08 -16.98
N GLY A 348 -14.41 3.03 -17.26
CA GLY A 348 -13.97 1.85 -18.02
C GLY A 348 -12.99 0.96 -17.26
N GLY A 349 -12.88 1.12 -15.94
CA GLY A 349 -12.00 0.35 -15.08
C GLY A 349 -10.51 0.62 -15.28
N GLY A 350 -10.14 1.70 -16.00
CA GLY A 350 -8.75 2.07 -16.25
C GLY A 350 -8.50 2.73 -17.60
N LEU A 351 -7.25 2.74 -18.05
CA LEU A 351 -6.83 3.38 -19.29
C LEU A 351 -7.37 2.64 -20.54
N GLN A 352 -7.99 3.37 -21.47
CA GLN A 352 -8.59 2.87 -22.71
C GLN A 352 -7.66 3.09 -23.91
N GLU A 353 -7.70 2.21 -24.91
CA GLU A 353 -7.01 2.40 -26.21
C GLU A 353 -7.81 3.32 -27.12
N SER A 354 -9.13 3.24 -27.04
CA SER A 354 -10.07 4.06 -27.80
C SER A 354 -11.34 4.32 -27.00
N ILE A 355 -12.09 5.36 -27.39
CA ILE A 355 -13.39 5.66 -26.84
C ILE A 355 -14.33 6.15 -27.94
N SER A 356 -15.52 5.57 -28.05
CA SER A 356 -16.60 6.06 -28.91
C SER A 356 -17.60 6.87 -28.10
N ILE A 357 -17.92 8.07 -28.58
CA ILE A 357 -18.79 9.06 -27.95
C ILE A 357 -20.00 9.26 -28.83
N LYS A 358 -21.20 9.14 -28.28
CA LYS A 358 -22.47 9.38 -29.00
C LYS A 358 -23.39 10.22 -28.13
N GLY A 359 -23.85 11.33 -28.66
CA GLY A 359 -24.87 12.22 -28.05
C GLY A 359 -26.18 12.16 -28.79
N ALA A 360 -27.29 11.83 -28.11
CA ALA A 360 -28.63 11.83 -28.72
C ALA A 360 -29.10 13.25 -29.07
N GLU A 361 -28.77 14.23 -28.24
CA GLU A 361 -29.09 15.65 -28.40
C GLU A 361 -27.91 16.49 -28.89
N GLY A 362 -26.80 15.82 -29.27
CA GLY A 362 -25.55 16.45 -29.61
C GLY A 362 -24.59 16.52 -28.43
N PHE A 363 -23.33 16.87 -28.72
CA PHE A 363 -22.26 17.10 -27.73
C PHE A 363 -21.15 17.96 -28.32
N SER A 364 -20.35 18.56 -27.50
CA SER A 364 -19.16 19.33 -27.93
C SER A 364 -17.88 18.69 -27.42
N LEU A 365 -16.83 18.73 -28.21
CA LEU A 365 -15.45 18.43 -27.81
C LEU A 365 -14.64 19.72 -27.75
N SER A 366 -13.91 19.94 -26.67
CA SER A 366 -12.97 21.05 -26.54
C SER A 366 -11.65 20.59 -25.94
N ASN A 367 -10.52 21.19 -26.36
CA ASN A 367 -9.20 20.96 -25.79
C ASN A 367 -8.52 22.27 -25.33
N GLY A 368 -9.31 23.32 -25.09
CA GLY A 368 -8.81 24.63 -24.69
C GLY A 368 -8.26 25.51 -25.83
N VAL A 369 -7.94 24.91 -26.98
CA VAL A 369 -7.42 25.62 -28.16
C VAL A 369 -8.45 25.59 -29.29
N GLY A 370 -9.25 24.54 -29.39
CA GLY A 370 -10.30 24.36 -30.39
C GLY A 370 -11.53 23.70 -29.80
N GLU A 371 -12.67 23.97 -30.43
CA GLU A 371 -13.96 23.36 -30.08
C GLU A 371 -14.65 22.81 -31.34
N LYS A 372 -15.36 21.70 -31.18
CA LYS A 372 -16.13 21.10 -32.26
C LYS A 372 -17.46 20.58 -31.75
N ASP A 373 -18.55 21.12 -32.33
CA ASP A 373 -19.90 20.71 -32.04
C ASP A 373 -20.35 19.54 -32.92
N PHE A 374 -21.02 18.60 -32.30
CA PHE A 374 -21.70 17.47 -32.93
C PHE A 374 -23.22 17.61 -32.66
N THR A 375 -23.98 18.13 -33.61
CA THR A 375 -25.43 18.30 -33.46
C THR A 375 -26.19 16.99 -33.43
N SER A 376 -25.61 15.94 -33.99
CA SER A 376 -25.96 14.52 -33.87
C SER A 376 -24.79 13.70 -34.40
N GLY A 377 -24.61 12.51 -33.92
CA GLY A 377 -23.56 11.63 -34.45
C GLY A 377 -22.72 10.95 -33.41
N GLU A 378 -21.60 10.43 -33.88
CA GLU A 378 -20.66 9.66 -33.09
C GLU A 378 -19.22 10.17 -33.39
N ALA A 379 -18.38 10.18 -32.38
CA ALA A 379 -16.97 10.45 -32.52
C ALA A 379 -16.17 9.33 -31.85
N THR A 380 -15.11 8.87 -32.49
CA THR A 380 -14.16 7.93 -31.89
C THR A 380 -12.83 8.64 -31.66
N LEU A 381 -12.31 8.59 -30.44
CA LEU A 381 -11.04 9.15 -30.07
C LEU A 381 -10.05 8.03 -29.75
N THR A 382 -8.82 8.19 -30.23
CA THR A 382 -7.65 7.36 -29.92
C THR A 382 -6.51 8.27 -29.46
N ALA A 383 -5.61 7.78 -28.66
CA ALA A 383 -4.55 8.60 -28.02
C ALA A 383 -3.61 9.30 -29.02
N ASP A 384 -3.52 8.84 -30.27
CA ASP A 384 -2.69 9.42 -31.33
C ASP A 384 -3.33 10.61 -32.04
N LEU A 385 -4.58 10.96 -31.74
CA LEU A 385 -5.26 12.10 -32.36
C LEU A 385 -4.69 13.43 -31.83
N ALA A 386 -4.60 14.40 -32.72
CA ALA A 386 -4.11 15.75 -32.43
C ALA A 386 -4.96 16.52 -31.38
N TRP A 387 -6.15 16.03 -31.03
CA TRP A 387 -6.95 16.56 -29.96
C TRP A 387 -6.21 16.57 -28.61
N PHE A 388 -5.36 15.58 -28.38
CA PHE A 388 -4.59 15.42 -27.15
C PHE A 388 -3.24 16.15 -27.16
N ASP A 389 -2.86 16.81 -28.24
CA ASP A 389 -1.57 17.52 -28.33
C ASP A 389 -1.58 18.82 -27.49
N HIS A 390 -2.74 19.28 -27.11
CA HIS A 390 -2.93 20.51 -26.32
C HIS A 390 -3.42 20.25 -24.89
N GLY A 391 -3.39 19.00 -24.44
CA GLY A 391 -3.75 18.60 -23.09
C GLY A 391 -5.09 17.88 -23.00
N ILE A 392 -5.87 18.20 -21.95
CA ILE A 392 -7.13 17.52 -21.64
C ILE A 392 -8.20 17.88 -22.69
N VAL A 393 -8.87 16.85 -23.17
CA VAL A 393 -10.05 16.98 -24.03
C VAL A 393 -11.30 16.88 -23.15
N THR A 394 -12.16 17.90 -23.19
CA THR A 394 -13.43 17.91 -22.47
C THR A 394 -14.59 17.56 -23.38
N VAL A 395 -15.57 16.84 -22.83
CA VAL A 395 -16.84 16.52 -23.50
C VAL A 395 -17.97 17.15 -22.72
N SER A 396 -18.77 17.97 -23.40
CA SER A 396 -19.94 18.61 -22.82
C SER A 396 -21.21 18.03 -23.42
N GLY A 397 -22.23 17.78 -22.59
CA GLY A 397 -23.50 17.19 -22.94
C GLY A 397 -23.73 15.79 -22.35
N LYS A 398 -24.97 15.31 -22.39
CA LYS A 398 -25.31 13.95 -22.00
C LYS A 398 -24.89 12.99 -23.11
N VAL A 399 -23.88 12.14 -22.81
CA VAL A 399 -23.29 11.28 -23.85
C VAL A 399 -23.28 9.81 -23.44
N GLN A 400 -23.40 8.94 -24.44
CA GLN A 400 -23.11 7.53 -24.32
C GLN A 400 -21.63 7.33 -24.70
N LEU A 401 -20.87 6.73 -23.78
CA LEU A 401 -19.49 6.30 -23.99
C LEU A 401 -19.45 4.80 -24.20
N THR A 402 -18.72 4.36 -25.23
CA THR A 402 -18.47 2.93 -25.47
C THR A 402 -16.98 2.66 -25.35
N PHE A 403 -16.62 1.83 -24.38
CA PHE A 403 -15.24 1.47 -24.01
C PHE A 403 -14.68 0.33 -24.85
N ASP A 404 -13.40 0.03 -24.72
CA ASP A 404 -12.72 -1.09 -25.40
C ASP A 404 -13.38 -2.45 -25.15
N THR A 405 -14.08 -2.61 -24.03
CA THR A 405 -14.88 -3.81 -23.71
C THR A 405 -16.12 -3.97 -24.57
N GLY A 406 -16.49 -2.95 -25.33
CA GLY A 406 -17.73 -2.89 -26.13
C GLY A 406 -18.97 -2.51 -25.33
N GLU A 407 -18.84 -2.27 -24.01
CA GLU A 407 -19.95 -1.80 -23.19
C GLU A 407 -20.18 -0.30 -23.38
N GLY A 408 -21.41 0.09 -23.66
CA GLY A 408 -21.82 1.48 -23.80
C GLY A 408 -22.70 1.92 -22.64
N ARG A 409 -22.37 3.05 -22.00
CA ARG A 409 -23.13 3.63 -20.88
C ARG A 409 -23.33 5.12 -21.06
N THR A 410 -24.43 5.65 -20.53
CA THR A 410 -24.75 7.08 -20.58
C THR A 410 -24.23 7.79 -19.34
N TYR A 411 -23.55 8.90 -19.56
CA TYR A 411 -22.99 9.73 -18.50
C TYR A 411 -23.49 11.17 -18.60
N SER A 412 -23.60 11.83 -17.44
CA SER A 412 -23.83 13.25 -17.26
C SER A 412 -22.62 13.90 -16.55
N GLY A 413 -22.67 15.20 -16.32
CA GLY A 413 -21.58 15.94 -15.73
C GLY A 413 -20.46 16.26 -16.73
N LEU A 414 -19.29 16.60 -16.25
CA LEU A 414 -18.12 16.90 -17.05
C LEU A 414 -17.34 15.62 -17.34
N ILE A 415 -17.06 15.37 -18.62
CA ILE A 415 -16.14 14.30 -19.00
C ILE A 415 -14.81 14.93 -19.43
N GLU A 416 -13.73 14.55 -18.78
CA GLU A 416 -12.37 14.91 -19.15
C GLU A 416 -11.63 13.66 -19.66
N MET A 417 -10.84 13.84 -20.70
CA MET A 417 -10.04 12.79 -21.32
C MET A 417 -8.60 13.26 -21.45
N GLU A 418 -7.67 12.50 -20.92
CA GLU A 418 -6.24 12.82 -20.95
C GLU A 418 -5.47 11.67 -21.57
N ARG A 419 -4.50 12.01 -22.43
CA ARG A 419 -3.55 11.04 -22.97
C ARG A 419 -2.47 10.74 -21.95
N ILE A 420 -2.43 9.50 -21.47
CA ILE A 420 -1.37 8.97 -20.59
C ILE A 420 -0.59 7.90 -21.36
N GLY A 421 0.59 8.25 -21.81
CA GLY A 421 1.40 7.41 -22.69
C GLY A 421 0.70 7.13 -24.04
N LYS A 422 0.28 5.88 -24.28
CA LYS A 422 -0.41 5.45 -25.52
C LYS A 422 -1.91 5.21 -25.33
N LYS A 423 -2.43 5.53 -24.16
CA LYS A 423 -3.83 5.27 -23.78
C LYS A 423 -4.50 6.56 -23.29
N ILE A 424 -5.79 6.47 -23.02
CA ILE A 424 -6.62 7.58 -22.60
C ILE A 424 -7.18 7.26 -21.21
N ALA A 425 -6.95 8.15 -20.24
CA ALA A 425 -7.73 8.22 -19.01
C ALA A 425 -9.02 8.97 -19.28
N ILE A 426 -10.15 8.46 -18.82
CA ILE A 426 -11.47 9.07 -19.01
C ILE A 426 -12.05 9.31 -17.63
N ILE A 427 -12.24 10.57 -17.28
CA ILE A 427 -12.71 11.01 -15.97
C ILE A 427 -14.09 11.61 -16.11
N ASN A 428 -15.04 11.14 -15.30
CA ASN A 428 -16.32 11.78 -15.11
C ASN A 428 -16.31 12.57 -13.80
N GLU A 429 -16.36 13.89 -13.88
CA GLU A 429 -16.52 14.78 -12.73
C GLU A 429 -17.98 15.17 -12.60
N LEU A 430 -18.57 14.92 -11.43
CA LEU A 430 -19.97 15.19 -11.14
C LEU A 430 -20.18 15.47 -9.65
N ASP A 431 -21.33 16.03 -9.29
CA ASP A 431 -21.70 16.29 -7.91
C ASP A 431 -21.80 14.95 -7.13
N MET A 432 -21.45 14.96 -5.82
CA MET A 432 -21.46 13.77 -4.98
C MET A 432 -22.82 13.06 -4.99
N GLU A 433 -23.91 13.81 -4.88
CA GLU A 433 -25.26 13.23 -4.89
C GLU A 433 -25.63 12.65 -6.26
N GLU A 434 -25.19 13.28 -7.35
CA GLU A 434 -25.39 12.76 -8.70
C GLU A 434 -24.59 11.45 -8.91
N TYR A 435 -23.37 11.36 -8.38
CA TYR A 435 -22.60 10.12 -8.38
C TYR A 435 -23.33 8.99 -7.68
N LEU A 436 -23.92 9.25 -6.53
CA LEU A 436 -24.66 8.24 -5.75
C LEU A 436 -25.89 7.70 -6.50
N LEU A 437 -26.52 8.51 -7.37
CA LEU A 437 -27.60 8.03 -8.23
C LEU A 437 -27.14 6.93 -9.19
N GLY A 438 -25.90 6.98 -9.62
CA GLY A 438 -25.27 5.96 -10.47
C GLY A 438 -24.61 4.81 -9.70
N VAL A 439 -24.56 4.85 -8.38
CA VAL A 439 -23.97 3.82 -7.50
C VAL A 439 -25.04 3.00 -6.81
N VAL A 440 -25.94 3.64 -6.06
CA VAL A 440 -26.89 2.97 -5.14
C VAL A 440 -27.72 1.87 -5.81
N PRO A 441 -28.36 2.06 -6.98
CA PRO A 441 -29.21 1.04 -7.60
C PRO A 441 -28.40 -0.13 -8.19
N TYR A 442 -27.11 0.03 -8.38
CA TYR A 442 -26.23 -1.00 -8.95
C TYR A 442 -25.45 -1.77 -7.88
N GLU A 443 -25.25 -1.17 -6.71
CA GLU A 443 -24.75 -1.87 -5.52
C GLU A 443 -25.86 -2.62 -4.80
N MET A 444 -27.04 -2.02 -4.62
CA MET A 444 -28.16 -2.64 -3.91
C MET A 444 -29.42 -2.72 -4.78
N PRO A 445 -30.03 -3.90 -4.95
CA PRO A 445 -31.27 -4.03 -5.70
C PRO A 445 -32.40 -3.18 -5.12
N VAL A 446 -33.06 -2.37 -5.92
CA VAL A 446 -34.14 -1.45 -5.50
C VAL A 446 -35.30 -2.14 -4.75
N ARG A 447 -35.54 -3.42 -5.04
CA ARG A 447 -36.55 -4.25 -4.33
C ARG A 447 -36.22 -4.53 -2.87
N PHE A 448 -35.05 -4.15 -2.36
CA PHE A 448 -34.67 -4.35 -0.96
C PHE A 448 -35.39 -3.38 -0.02
N GLY A 449 -36.05 -2.37 -0.55
CA GLY A 449 -36.86 -1.41 0.18
C GLY A 449 -36.15 -0.10 0.49
N GLN A 450 -36.92 0.93 0.78
CA GLN A 450 -36.47 2.30 0.92
C GLN A 450 -35.38 2.45 1.99
N ALA A 451 -35.59 1.93 3.20
CA ALA A 451 -34.63 2.05 4.33
C ALA A 451 -33.29 1.34 4.01
N ALA A 452 -33.32 0.20 3.30
CA ALA A 452 -32.09 -0.47 2.89
C ALA A 452 -31.31 0.37 1.84
N LEU A 453 -32.01 0.98 0.90
CA LEU A 453 -31.38 1.89 -0.08
C LEU A 453 -30.83 3.16 0.58
N GLU A 454 -31.51 3.69 1.61
CA GLU A 454 -31.03 4.81 2.41
C GLU A 454 -29.75 4.44 3.14
N ALA A 455 -29.71 3.27 3.79
CA ALA A 455 -28.49 2.75 4.45
C ALA A 455 -27.32 2.62 3.43
N GLN A 456 -27.60 2.07 2.23
CA GLN A 456 -26.62 1.99 1.16
C GLN A 456 -26.11 3.37 0.71
N ALA A 457 -27.02 4.35 0.57
CA ALA A 457 -26.64 5.71 0.17
C ALA A 457 -25.73 6.39 1.21
N ILE A 458 -26.05 6.27 2.51
CA ILE A 458 -25.24 6.79 3.61
C ILE A 458 -23.84 6.15 3.60
N CYS A 459 -23.78 4.82 3.49
CA CYS A 459 -22.49 4.10 3.42
C CYS A 459 -21.69 4.48 2.17
N ALA A 460 -22.33 4.52 0.99
CA ALA A 460 -21.65 4.86 -0.26
C ALA A 460 -21.10 6.29 -0.26
N ARG A 461 -21.82 7.23 0.35
CA ARG A 461 -21.39 8.63 0.52
C ARG A 461 -20.19 8.71 1.46
N SER A 462 -20.23 8.06 2.61
CA SER A 462 -19.12 8.02 3.56
C SER A 462 -17.86 7.38 2.97
N TYR A 463 -18.02 6.32 2.19
CA TYR A 463 -16.92 5.71 1.43
C TYR A 463 -16.33 6.70 0.42
N ALA A 464 -17.17 7.30 -0.43
CA ALA A 464 -16.73 8.25 -1.44
C ALA A 464 -16.06 9.50 -0.82
N TYR A 465 -16.57 9.99 0.32
CA TYR A 465 -15.97 11.05 1.11
C TYR A 465 -14.52 10.73 1.48
N ASN A 466 -14.28 9.54 2.03
CA ASN A 466 -12.93 9.11 2.40
C ASN A 466 -12.03 8.91 1.16
N GLN A 467 -12.56 8.38 0.05
CA GLN A 467 -11.80 8.22 -1.19
C GLN A 467 -11.39 9.55 -1.84
N PHE A 468 -12.20 10.58 -1.70
CA PHE A 468 -11.86 11.93 -2.14
C PHE A 468 -10.55 12.41 -1.47
N TYR A 469 -10.42 12.28 -0.15
CA TYR A 469 -9.22 12.68 0.57
C TYR A 469 -8.04 11.71 0.40
N ALA A 470 -8.32 10.43 0.18
CA ALA A 470 -7.28 9.46 -0.10
C ALA A 470 -6.57 9.72 -1.43
N ASN A 471 -7.30 10.28 -2.42
CA ASN A 471 -6.79 10.62 -3.76
C ASN A 471 -5.97 9.49 -4.40
N ALA A 472 -6.38 8.24 -4.14
CA ALA A 472 -5.60 7.04 -4.48
C ALA A 472 -5.43 6.80 -6.00
N TYR A 473 -6.26 7.44 -6.82
CA TYR A 473 -6.18 7.41 -8.28
C TYR A 473 -5.71 8.75 -8.87
N GLY A 474 -4.99 9.55 -8.08
CA GLY A 474 -4.45 10.85 -8.48
C GLY A 474 -3.56 10.77 -9.73
N GLU A 475 -2.88 9.65 -9.96
CA GLU A 475 -2.09 9.37 -11.16
C GLU A 475 -2.92 9.35 -12.46
N TYR A 476 -4.24 9.19 -12.35
CA TYR A 476 -5.21 9.29 -13.46
C TYR A 476 -6.07 10.55 -13.37
N GLY A 477 -5.94 11.35 -12.31
CA GLY A 477 -6.77 12.51 -12.04
C GLY A 477 -8.14 12.17 -11.45
N ALA A 478 -8.28 11.07 -10.73
CA ALA A 478 -9.53 10.57 -10.17
C ALA A 478 -9.43 10.24 -8.68
N HIS A 479 -10.60 10.14 -8.02
CA HIS A 479 -10.72 9.71 -6.63
C HIS A 479 -11.11 8.23 -6.51
N VAL A 480 -11.95 7.75 -7.43
CA VAL A 480 -12.52 6.40 -7.47
C VAL A 480 -12.53 5.85 -8.89
N THR A 481 -12.70 4.52 -9.02
CA THR A 481 -13.01 3.87 -10.30
C THR A 481 -14.50 3.50 -10.37
N ASP A 482 -15.00 3.21 -11.57
CA ASP A 482 -16.38 2.74 -11.83
C ASP A 482 -16.56 1.23 -11.59
N THR A 483 -15.62 0.55 -10.92
CA THR A 483 -15.59 -0.90 -10.73
C THR A 483 -15.65 -1.30 -9.27
N VAL A 484 -15.74 -2.60 -9.01
CA VAL A 484 -15.66 -3.21 -7.65
C VAL A 484 -14.34 -2.94 -6.90
N ALA A 485 -13.35 -2.32 -7.53
CA ALA A 485 -12.14 -1.85 -6.85
C ALA A 485 -12.43 -0.62 -5.96
N SER A 486 -13.47 0.15 -6.30
CA SER A 486 -14.04 1.23 -5.48
C SER A 486 -15.52 0.94 -5.24
N GLN A 487 -16.41 1.50 -6.07
CA GLN A 487 -17.85 1.27 -6.07
C GLN A 487 -18.35 1.13 -7.52
N VAL A 488 -19.28 0.22 -7.77
CA VAL A 488 -19.85 0.06 -9.12
C VAL A 488 -20.64 1.31 -9.48
N PHE A 489 -20.14 2.06 -10.46
CA PHE A 489 -20.79 3.25 -10.99
C PHE A 489 -21.20 3.02 -12.46
N MET A 490 -22.49 3.16 -12.77
CA MET A 490 -23.07 2.81 -14.07
C MET A 490 -23.59 4.01 -14.86
N GLY A 491 -23.24 5.23 -14.45
CA GLY A 491 -23.61 6.45 -15.14
C GLY A 491 -24.96 7.03 -14.70
N ALA A 492 -25.63 7.75 -15.60
CA ALA A 492 -26.74 8.65 -15.30
C ALA A 492 -28.14 7.98 -15.27
N ASP A 493 -28.26 6.70 -15.63
CA ASP A 493 -29.54 6.02 -15.63
C ASP A 493 -29.85 5.48 -14.24
N THR A 494 -30.90 5.99 -13.58
CA THR A 494 -31.22 5.66 -12.19
C THR A 494 -32.70 5.33 -11.99
N ALA A 495 -32.97 4.51 -10.98
CA ALA A 495 -34.31 4.17 -10.54
C ALA A 495 -34.89 5.24 -9.60
N VAL A 496 -36.21 5.45 -9.63
CA VAL A 496 -36.87 6.44 -8.76
C VAL A 496 -36.69 6.12 -7.30
N GLU A 497 -36.66 4.86 -6.91
CA GLU A 497 -36.45 4.41 -5.54
C GLU A 497 -35.05 4.81 -5.04
N ALA A 498 -34.02 4.71 -5.88
CA ALA A 498 -32.68 5.16 -5.55
C ALA A 498 -32.60 6.68 -5.44
N GLN A 499 -33.29 7.43 -6.34
CA GLN A 499 -33.39 8.89 -6.23
C GLN A 499 -34.01 9.31 -4.89
N ASN A 500 -35.10 8.66 -4.49
CA ASN A 500 -35.77 8.95 -3.22
C ASN A 500 -34.82 8.68 -2.02
N ALA A 501 -34.07 7.57 -2.06
CA ALA A 501 -33.14 7.23 -0.98
C ALA A 501 -31.96 8.21 -0.88
N VAL A 502 -31.33 8.56 -2.00
CA VAL A 502 -30.24 9.54 -2.04
C VAL A 502 -30.73 10.92 -1.56
N THR A 503 -31.91 11.38 -2.04
CA THR A 503 -32.49 12.68 -1.63
C THR A 503 -32.87 12.69 -0.15
N ALA A 504 -33.44 11.60 0.38
CA ALA A 504 -33.83 11.50 1.77
C ALA A 504 -32.62 11.52 2.73
N THR A 505 -31.47 11.13 2.25
CA THR A 505 -30.21 11.04 3.02
C THR A 505 -29.15 12.03 2.56
N GLU A 506 -29.55 13.08 1.83
CA GLU A 506 -28.62 14.09 1.25
C GLU A 506 -27.65 14.65 2.30
N GLY A 507 -26.35 14.53 2.04
CA GLY A 507 -25.27 14.97 2.89
C GLY A 507 -25.05 14.14 4.18
N MET A 508 -25.82 13.07 4.41
CA MET A 508 -25.68 12.23 5.61
C MET A 508 -24.54 11.23 5.43
N CYS A 509 -23.63 11.22 6.40
CA CYS A 509 -22.50 10.29 6.49
C CYS A 509 -22.47 9.56 7.82
N VAL A 510 -21.74 8.46 7.88
CA VAL A 510 -21.39 7.77 9.11
C VAL A 510 -20.23 8.49 9.78
N VAL A 511 -20.33 8.78 11.06
CA VAL A 511 -19.33 9.60 11.80
C VAL A 511 -18.84 8.82 13.02
N ASP A 512 -17.52 8.77 13.17
CA ASP A 512 -16.79 8.26 14.33
C ASP A 512 -16.07 9.44 15.01
N GLY A 513 -16.62 9.91 16.13
CA GLY A 513 -16.15 11.14 16.78
C GLY A 513 -16.34 12.38 15.90
N ASP A 514 -15.27 12.97 15.42
CA ASP A 514 -15.23 14.14 14.55
C ASP A 514 -14.89 13.83 13.08
N ARG A 515 -14.83 12.55 12.71
CA ARG A 515 -14.39 12.10 11.39
C ARG A 515 -15.44 11.26 10.69
N VAL A 516 -15.52 11.39 9.38
CA VAL A 516 -16.33 10.47 8.58
C VAL A 516 -15.70 9.07 8.60
N ALA A 517 -16.49 8.08 9.03
CA ALA A 517 -16.05 6.71 9.16
C ALA A 517 -15.80 6.06 7.79
N GLN A 518 -14.79 5.22 7.72
CA GLN A 518 -14.54 4.37 6.56
C GLN A 518 -15.60 3.25 6.53
N THR A 519 -16.51 3.31 5.57
CA THR A 519 -17.60 2.36 5.45
C THR A 519 -17.37 1.40 4.29
N TYR A 520 -17.50 0.13 4.57
CA TYR A 520 -17.47 -0.93 3.56
C TYR A 520 -18.83 -1.63 3.52
N PHE A 521 -19.13 -2.27 2.40
CA PHE A 521 -20.36 -3.05 2.25
C PHE A 521 -20.13 -4.22 1.28
N TYR A 522 -20.93 -5.25 1.44
CA TYR A 522 -20.85 -6.48 0.67
C TYR A 522 -22.21 -7.15 0.54
N SER A 523 -22.31 -8.12 -0.37
CA SER A 523 -23.59 -8.70 -0.75
C SER A 523 -24.28 -9.43 0.41
N THR A 524 -23.64 -10.43 1.03
CA THR A 524 -24.27 -11.37 1.94
C THR A 524 -23.33 -11.75 3.07
N SER A 525 -23.78 -11.58 4.32
CA SER A 525 -23.08 -12.11 5.48
C SER A 525 -23.30 -13.61 5.61
N CYS A 526 -22.32 -14.26 6.20
CA CYS A 526 -22.43 -15.66 6.63
C CYS A 526 -23.15 -15.85 7.99
N GLY A 527 -23.55 -14.74 8.63
CA GLY A 527 -24.07 -14.65 9.98
C GLY A 527 -23.13 -13.94 10.95
N PHE A 528 -21.89 -13.68 10.52
CA PHE A 528 -20.89 -12.93 11.27
C PHE A 528 -20.23 -11.86 10.38
N GLY A 529 -19.83 -10.75 11.00
CA GLY A 529 -18.92 -9.77 10.42
C GLY A 529 -17.47 -10.09 10.76
N THR A 530 -16.54 -9.32 10.17
CA THR A 530 -15.11 -9.43 10.45
C THR A 530 -14.44 -8.05 10.48
N LYS A 531 -13.22 -7.99 11.00
CA LYS A 531 -12.40 -6.77 11.03
C LYS A 531 -11.77 -6.49 9.65
N ASP A 532 -11.55 -5.23 9.35
CA ASP A 532 -10.84 -4.78 8.17
C ASP A 532 -9.41 -5.35 8.09
N ILE A 533 -8.68 -5.33 9.21
CA ILE A 533 -7.31 -5.86 9.33
C ILE A 533 -7.22 -7.38 9.10
N ASP A 534 -8.31 -8.13 9.27
CA ASP A 534 -8.34 -9.58 9.00
C ASP A 534 -8.55 -9.91 7.51
N VAL A 535 -8.94 -8.91 6.71
CA VAL A 535 -9.28 -9.08 5.29
C VAL A 535 -8.19 -8.49 4.39
N TRP A 536 -7.73 -7.28 4.70
CA TRP A 536 -6.79 -6.55 3.85
C TRP A 536 -5.41 -6.46 4.47
N SER A 537 -4.43 -6.92 3.74
CA SER A 537 -3.01 -6.79 4.04
C SER A 537 -2.24 -6.60 2.73
N ALA A 538 -1.35 -5.62 2.68
CA ALA A 538 -0.54 -5.34 1.50
C ALA A 538 0.68 -6.27 1.40
N ASP A 539 1.25 -6.67 2.51
CA ASP A 539 2.48 -7.47 2.61
C ASP A 539 2.28 -8.87 3.21
N GLY A 540 1.02 -9.21 3.51
CA GLY A 540 0.66 -10.49 4.11
C GLY A 540 0.88 -10.54 5.63
N THR A 541 1.07 -9.40 6.29
CA THR A 541 1.02 -9.27 7.74
C THR A 541 -0.37 -8.79 8.18
N PHE A 542 -0.85 -9.30 9.31
CA PHE A 542 -2.16 -8.96 9.88
C PHE A 542 -1.93 -8.35 11.26
N SER A 543 -1.50 -7.09 11.29
CA SER A 543 -1.14 -6.39 12.52
C SER A 543 -2.05 -5.16 12.75
N GLY A 544 -2.13 -4.72 13.99
CA GLY A 544 -2.91 -3.56 14.41
C GLY A 544 -4.23 -3.92 15.11
N ALA A 545 -4.88 -2.90 15.67
CA ALA A 545 -6.15 -3.08 16.40
C ALA A 545 -7.40 -3.07 15.50
N GLY A 546 -7.25 -2.59 14.24
CA GLY A 546 -8.38 -2.30 13.38
C GLY A 546 -9.20 -1.09 13.86
N LYS A 547 -10.26 -0.76 13.14
CA LYS A 547 -11.18 0.31 13.54
C LYS A 547 -12.19 -0.20 14.55
N SER A 548 -12.46 0.58 15.61
CA SER A 548 -13.37 0.22 16.70
C SER A 548 -14.77 -0.16 16.22
N TYR A 549 -15.24 0.47 15.15
CA TYR A 549 -16.55 0.24 14.55
C TYR A 549 -16.59 -0.84 13.45
N LEU A 550 -15.45 -1.47 13.10
CA LEU A 550 -15.36 -2.59 12.15
C LEU A 550 -14.96 -3.86 12.91
N GLN A 551 -15.92 -4.48 13.57
CA GLN A 551 -15.69 -5.62 14.46
C GLN A 551 -16.35 -6.90 13.94
N GLY A 552 -15.85 -8.03 14.43
CA GLY A 552 -16.46 -9.34 14.22
C GLY A 552 -17.69 -9.55 15.09
N GLN A 553 -18.84 -9.05 14.64
CA GLN A 553 -20.11 -9.17 15.39
C GLN A 553 -21.08 -10.17 14.75
N THR A 554 -22.10 -10.57 15.49
CA THR A 554 -23.15 -11.50 15.02
C THR A 554 -24.28 -10.75 14.32
N TYR A 555 -24.77 -11.30 13.20
CA TYR A 555 -25.87 -10.73 12.41
C TYR A 555 -27.09 -11.65 12.44
N GLY A 556 -27.87 -11.57 13.52
CA GLY A 556 -29.07 -12.35 13.71
C GLY A 556 -28.86 -13.84 14.02
N VAL A 557 -27.61 -14.28 14.22
CA VAL A 557 -27.25 -15.63 14.63
C VAL A 557 -27.32 -15.70 16.18
N THR A 558 -27.97 -16.73 16.71
CA THR A 558 -28.11 -16.93 18.16
C THR A 558 -27.06 -17.87 18.75
N GLN A 559 -26.34 -18.63 17.91
CA GLN A 559 -25.27 -19.50 18.38
C GLN A 559 -24.01 -18.67 18.67
N GLU A 560 -23.22 -19.15 19.64
CA GLU A 560 -21.87 -18.62 19.85
C GLU A 560 -21.02 -18.84 18.63
N MET A 561 -20.06 -17.92 18.40
CA MET A 561 -19.10 -18.04 17.31
C MET A 561 -18.24 -19.29 17.51
N PRO A 562 -18.12 -20.16 16.49
CA PRO A 562 -17.26 -21.34 16.56
C PRO A 562 -15.80 -20.99 16.85
N LYS A 563 -15.08 -21.87 17.56
CA LYS A 563 -13.69 -21.66 18.01
C LYS A 563 -12.71 -22.66 17.41
N THR A 564 -13.21 -23.83 16.95
CA THR A 564 -12.38 -24.87 16.33
C THR A 564 -12.81 -25.13 14.90
N GLU A 565 -11.93 -25.75 14.11
CA GLU A 565 -12.26 -26.09 12.71
C GLU A 565 -13.41 -27.11 12.62
N GLU A 566 -13.55 -28.01 13.58
CA GLU A 566 -14.68 -28.95 13.68
C GLU A 566 -15.99 -28.21 13.93
N GLU A 567 -16.00 -27.21 14.82
CA GLU A 567 -17.17 -26.38 15.09
C GLU A 567 -17.51 -25.51 13.87
N TRP A 568 -16.52 -24.91 13.20
CA TRP A 568 -16.71 -24.19 11.95
C TRP A 568 -17.28 -25.08 10.86
N LEU A 569 -16.78 -26.30 10.71
CA LEU A 569 -17.30 -27.26 9.73
C LEU A 569 -18.76 -27.61 10.03
N ALA A 570 -19.09 -27.87 11.28
CA ALA A 570 -20.47 -28.14 11.70
C ALA A 570 -21.38 -26.93 11.42
N PHE A 571 -20.94 -25.73 11.74
CA PHE A 571 -21.66 -24.49 11.47
C PHE A 571 -21.96 -24.28 9.98
N TRP A 572 -20.97 -24.47 9.11
CA TRP A 572 -21.17 -24.31 7.67
C TRP A 572 -21.99 -25.43 7.04
N GLN A 573 -22.03 -26.61 7.65
CA GLN A 573 -22.87 -27.73 7.19
C GLN A 573 -24.31 -27.59 7.58
N ASP A 574 -24.61 -26.82 8.63
CA ASP A 574 -25.98 -26.56 9.07
C ASP A 574 -26.60 -25.41 8.27
N TRP A 575 -27.50 -25.77 7.36
CA TRP A 575 -28.19 -24.81 6.49
C TRP A 575 -29.47 -24.23 7.10
N GLU A 576 -29.86 -24.69 8.30
CA GLU A 576 -31.06 -24.22 9.01
C GLU A 576 -30.76 -23.09 10.01
N ILE A 577 -29.49 -22.72 10.19
CA ILE A 577 -29.08 -21.62 11.06
C ILE A 577 -29.74 -20.32 10.60
N GLU A 578 -30.45 -19.67 11.53
CA GLU A 578 -31.05 -18.35 11.30
C GLU A 578 -29.99 -17.25 11.28
N GLY A 579 -30.28 -16.16 10.56
CA GLY A 579 -29.47 -14.96 10.45
C GLY A 579 -30.15 -13.95 9.55
N TYR A 580 -29.76 -12.68 9.60
CA TYR A 580 -30.39 -11.63 8.79
C TYR A 580 -30.32 -11.91 7.28
N ASP A 581 -29.27 -12.58 6.85
CA ASP A 581 -29.02 -12.86 5.42
C ASP A 581 -29.59 -14.19 4.93
N LYS A 582 -30.37 -14.92 5.74
CA LYS A 582 -30.85 -16.28 5.42
C LYS A 582 -31.62 -16.39 4.11
N GLU A 583 -32.31 -15.34 3.70
CA GLU A 583 -33.02 -15.30 2.40
C GLU A 583 -32.07 -15.20 1.19
N SER A 584 -30.78 -14.85 1.38
CA SER A 584 -29.82 -14.83 0.29
C SER A 584 -29.44 -16.24 -0.12
N ALA A 585 -29.43 -16.48 -1.42
CA ALA A 585 -28.91 -17.73 -1.97
C ALA A 585 -27.44 -17.98 -1.63
N TRP A 586 -26.71 -16.93 -1.22
CA TRP A 586 -25.29 -17.01 -0.83
C TRP A 586 -25.08 -17.24 0.67
N TYR A 587 -26.14 -17.26 1.48
CA TYR A 587 -26.02 -17.42 2.93
C TYR A 587 -25.30 -18.72 3.30
N ARG A 588 -25.56 -19.82 2.56
CA ARG A 588 -24.82 -21.10 2.64
C ARG A 588 -24.53 -21.64 1.26
N TRP A 589 -23.33 -22.15 1.10
CA TRP A 589 -22.91 -22.76 -0.14
C TRP A 589 -21.93 -23.91 0.13
N LYS A 590 -21.81 -24.82 -0.83
CA LYS A 590 -20.81 -25.87 -0.82
C LYS A 590 -20.31 -26.19 -2.22
N VAL A 591 -19.07 -26.66 -2.26
CA VAL A 591 -18.42 -27.09 -3.49
C VAL A 591 -17.53 -28.29 -3.19
N TYR A 592 -17.50 -29.26 -4.12
CA TYR A 592 -16.55 -30.37 -4.10
C TYR A 592 -15.59 -30.19 -5.25
N VAL A 593 -14.30 -30.35 -4.96
CA VAL A 593 -13.23 -30.28 -5.96
C VAL A 593 -12.30 -31.47 -5.76
N SER A 594 -12.04 -32.25 -6.82
CA SER A 594 -11.13 -33.40 -6.73
C SER A 594 -9.68 -32.91 -6.53
N ALA A 595 -8.84 -33.73 -5.92
CA ALA A 595 -7.43 -33.42 -5.70
C ALA A 595 -6.68 -33.08 -7.00
N GLY A 596 -7.01 -33.78 -8.10
CA GLY A 596 -6.43 -33.47 -9.41
C GLY A 596 -6.84 -32.13 -9.96
N GLN A 597 -8.12 -31.76 -9.81
CA GLN A 597 -8.63 -30.45 -10.20
C GLN A 597 -7.99 -29.33 -9.38
N LEU A 598 -7.87 -29.50 -8.05
CA LEU A 598 -7.21 -28.50 -7.19
C LEU A 598 -5.74 -28.33 -7.56
N THR A 599 -5.01 -29.42 -7.83
CA THR A 599 -3.62 -29.32 -8.31
C THR A 599 -3.54 -28.44 -9.56
N GLU A 600 -4.39 -28.66 -10.56
CA GLU A 600 -4.38 -27.89 -11.80
C GLU A 600 -4.81 -26.43 -11.59
N ILE A 601 -5.83 -26.17 -10.76
CA ILE A 601 -6.27 -24.80 -10.42
C ILE A 601 -5.12 -24.03 -9.80
N THR A 602 -4.50 -24.59 -8.74
CA THR A 602 -3.46 -23.92 -7.97
C THR A 602 -2.19 -23.65 -8.76
N GLU A 603 -1.75 -24.58 -9.62
CA GLU A 603 -0.61 -24.34 -10.53
C GLU A 603 -0.80 -23.10 -11.42
N LYS A 604 -2.04 -22.84 -11.88
CA LYS A 604 -2.33 -21.68 -12.71
C LYS A 604 -2.48 -20.38 -11.89
N THR A 605 -3.19 -20.46 -10.77
CA THR A 605 -3.60 -19.28 -10.00
C THR A 605 -2.50 -18.74 -9.10
N PHE A 606 -1.56 -19.57 -8.62
CA PHE A 606 -0.41 -19.09 -7.85
C PHE A 606 0.40 -18.05 -8.64
N SER A 607 0.71 -18.34 -9.91
CA SER A 607 1.44 -17.38 -10.74
C SER A 607 0.68 -16.08 -10.93
N GLU A 608 -0.65 -16.12 -11.13
CA GLU A 608 -1.48 -14.93 -11.30
C GLU A 608 -1.50 -14.07 -10.03
N VAL A 609 -1.63 -14.69 -8.86
CA VAL A 609 -1.62 -13.97 -7.57
C VAL A 609 -0.23 -13.43 -7.27
N SER A 610 0.84 -14.22 -7.46
CA SER A 610 2.22 -13.76 -7.24
C SER A 610 2.61 -12.58 -8.14
N VAL A 611 2.14 -12.55 -9.40
CA VAL A 611 2.36 -11.39 -10.30
C VAL A 611 1.63 -10.15 -9.80
N SER A 612 0.43 -10.32 -9.23
CA SER A 612 -0.34 -9.22 -8.66
C SER A 612 0.26 -8.72 -7.34
N ASN A 613 0.64 -9.64 -6.46
CA ASN A 613 1.30 -9.35 -5.20
C ASN A 613 2.05 -10.60 -4.69
N ALA A 614 3.36 -10.60 -4.80
CA ALA A 614 4.21 -11.74 -4.43
C ALA A 614 4.15 -12.06 -2.92
N ALA A 615 3.90 -11.09 -2.06
CA ALA A 615 3.87 -11.29 -0.61
C ALA A 615 2.71 -12.19 -0.15
N LEU A 616 1.65 -12.33 -0.95
CA LEU A 616 0.46 -13.09 -0.61
C LEU A 616 0.59 -14.61 -0.85
N ILE A 617 1.67 -15.06 -1.46
CA ILE A 617 1.98 -16.48 -1.66
C ILE A 617 3.31 -16.80 -0.98
N LYS A 618 3.29 -17.65 0.04
CA LYS A 618 4.50 -18.08 0.74
C LYS A 618 4.75 -19.57 0.53
N VAL A 619 5.99 -19.92 0.23
CA VAL A 619 6.43 -21.31 0.03
C VAL A 619 7.24 -21.77 1.23
N LYS A 620 6.95 -22.97 1.75
CA LYS A 620 7.67 -23.58 2.86
C LYS A 620 9.11 -23.91 2.46
N GLN A 621 10.06 -23.41 3.23
CA GLN A 621 11.48 -23.66 3.02
C GLN A 621 11.94 -24.96 3.69
N ALA A 622 13.14 -25.43 3.37
CA ALA A 622 13.69 -26.65 3.94
C ALA A 622 13.92 -26.59 5.47
N ASP A 623 14.11 -25.39 6.01
CA ASP A 623 14.26 -25.11 7.45
C ASP A 623 12.91 -24.99 8.18
N GLY A 624 11.79 -25.08 7.43
CA GLY A 624 10.44 -24.97 7.95
C GLY A 624 9.86 -23.56 7.93
N SER A 625 10.66 -22.53 7.62
CA SER A 625 10.21 -21.15 7.49
C SER A 625 9.34 -20.94 6.25
N TRP A 626 8.59 -19.82 6.21
CA TRP A 626 7.75 -19.43 5.08
C TRP A 626 8.34 -18.21 4.38
N LYS A 627 8.52 -18.29 3.05
CA LYS A 627 9.07 -17.19 2.27
C LYS A 627 8.16 -16.86 1.08
N ALA A 628 7.97 -15.56 0.82
CA ALA A 628 7.29 -15.10 -0.39
C ALA A 628 8.04 -15.57 -1.63
N ASP A 629 7.39 -16.39 -2.46
CA ASP A 629 7.96 -16.94 -3.70
C ASP A 629 6.85 -17.46 -4.61
N THR A 630 7.16 -17.62 -5.91
CA THR A 630 6.26 -18.27 -6.86
C THR A 630 6.47 -19.78 -6.82
N PRO A 631 5.47 -20.57 -6.38
CA PRO A 631 5.61 -22.02 -6.27
C PRO A 631 5.91 -22.69 -7.60
N LYS A 632 6.81 -23.69 -7.60
CA LYS A 632 7.19 -24.47 -8.79
C LYS A 632 7.39 -25.94 -8.43
N GLY A 633 6.97 -26.86 -9.32
CA GLY A 633 7.27 -28.28 -9.20
C GLY A 633 6.70 -28.98 -7.97
N LEU A 634 5.61 -28.49 -7.42
CA LEU A 634 5.01 -28.97 -6.16
C LEU A 634 4.47 -30.41 -6.23
N GLY A 635 4.12 -30.90 -7.42
CA GLY A 635 3.46 -32.20 -7.56
C GLY A 635 1.97 -32.12 -7.20
N LYS A 636 1.38 -33.24 -6.80
CA LYS A 636 -0.06 -33.35 -6.53
C LYS A 636 -0.38 -32.78 -5.16
N LEU A 637 -1.56 -32.16 -5.04
CA LEU A 637 -2.12 -31.75 -3.76
C LEU A 637 -2.39 -32.97 -2.86
N THR A 638 -1.92 -32.90 -1.62
CA THR A 638 -2.02 -33.96 -0.62
C THR A 638 -2.84 -33.56 0.62
N GLY A 639 -3.01 -32.25 0.84
CA GLY A 639 -3.79 -31.70 1.97
C GLY A 639 -4.21 -30.25 1.76
N MET A 640 -5.19 -29.81 2.55
CA MET A 640 -5.61 -28.41 2.65
C MET A 640 -6.10 -28.17 4.06
N THR A 641 -5.50 -27.18 4.74
CA THR A 641 -5.84 -26.79 6.11
C THR A 641 -5.98 -25.29 6.24
N VAL A 642 -6.85 -24.85 7.15
CA VAL A 642 -6.94 -23.46 7.58
C VAL A 642 -5.89 -23.23 8.65
N ALA A 643 -4.85 -22.45 8.33
CA ALA A 643 -3.75 -22.19 9.27
C ALA A 643 -4.09 -21.05 10.23
N GLU A 644 -4.84 -20.03 9.77
CA GLU A 644 -5.24 -18.89 10.62
C GLU A 644 -6.59 -18.33 10.19
N ARG A 645 -7.42 -18.00 11.19
CA ARG A 645 -8.69 -17.27 11.03
C ARG A 645 -8.65 -15.93 11.73
N GLY A 646 -9.35 -14.98 11.14
CA GLY A 646 -9.74 -13.72 11.78
C GLY A 646 -11.11 -13.81 12.45
N ASP A 647 -11.54 -12.67 12.99
CA ASP A 647 -12.86 -12.53 13.61
C ASP A 647 -13.97 -12.92 12.62
N GLY A 648 -15.10 -13.43 13.14
CA GLY A 648 -16.23 -13.86 12.32
C GLY A 648 -15.96 -15.09 11.46
N GLY A 649 -14.74 -15.67 11.53
CA GLY A 649 -14.36 -16.90 10.85
C GLY A 649 -13.80 -16.73 9.44
N VAL A 650 -13.42 -15.51 9.03
CA VAL A 650 -12.70 -15.29 7.77
C VAL A 650 -11.37 -16.03 7.79
N ILE A 651 -10.99 -16.65 6.70
CA ILE A 651 -9.67 -17.28 6.57
C ILE A 651 -8.64 -16.22 6.18
N LYS A 652 -7.64 -16.02 7.04
CA LYS A 652 -6.48 -15.17 6.81
C LYS A 652 -5.38 -15.91 6.07
N ILE A 653 -5.10 -17.14 6.49
CA ILE A 653 -4.06 -18.00 5.93
C ILE A 653 -4.62 -19.38 5.64
N LEU A 654 -4.55 -19.80 4.39
CA LEU A 654 -4.88 -21.15 3.93
C LEU A 654 -3.60 -21.87 3.54
N GLU A 655 -3.33 -23.04 4.13
CA GLU A 655 -2.19 -23.89 3.81
C GLU A 655 -2.59 -25.03 2.87
N LEU A 656 -1.80 -25.22 1.84
CA LEU A 656 -1.96 -26.24 0.80
C LEU A 656 -0.71 -27.12 0.77
N ASP A 657 -0.88 -28.41 1.13
CA ASP A 657 0.18 -29.40 1.10
C ASP A 657 0.26 -30.11 -0.24
N PHE A 658 1.46 -30.30 -0.74
CA PHE A 658 1.75 -30.99 -1.99
C PHE A 658 2.80 -32.11 -1.78
N GLU A 659 2.99 -32.98 -2.79
CA GLU A 659 3.99 -34.06 -2.73
C GLU A 659 5.42 -33.55 -2.48
N ASN A 660 5.76 -32.34 -2.97
CA ASN A 660 7.11 -31.79 -2.92
C ASN A 660 7.21 -30.45 -2.17
N GLY A 661 6.27 -30.12 -1.30
CA GLY A 661 6.31 -28.88 -0.53
C GLY A 661 4.94 -28.43 -0.05
N ALA A 662 4.89 -27.24 0.56
CA ALA A 662 3.66 -26.61 1.00
C ALA A 662 3.64 -25.13 0.64
N VAL A 663 2.43 -24.57 0.48
CA VAL A 663 2.19 -23.16 0.11
C VAL A 663 1.14 -22.58 1.05
N GLN A 664 1.42 -21.41 1.57
CA GLN A 664 0.43 -20.56 2.24
C GLN A 664 -0.10 -19.50 1.28
N VAL A 665 -1.42 -19.35 1.26
CA VAL A 665 -2.13 -18.29 0.54
C VAL A 665 -2.73 -17.35 1.58
N LEU A 666 -2.39 -16.09 1.50
CA LEU A 666 -2.75 -15.07 2.46
C LEU A 666 -3.83 -14.15 1.90
N THR A 667 -4.68 -13.65 2.77
CA THR A 667 -5.82 -12.75 2.52
C THR A 667 -7.04 -13.41 1.87
N GLU A 668 -8.20 -12.89 2.25
CA GLU A 668 -9.51 -13.32 1.78
C GLU A 668 -9.58 -13.37 0.25
N ASN A 669 -9.17 -12.31 -0.42
CA ASN A 669 -9.27 -12.18 -1.88
C ASN A 669 -8.33 -13.15 -2.61
N ALA A 670 -7.08 -13.32 -2.15
CA ALA A 670 -6.13 -14.23 -2.77
C ALA A 670 -6.57 -15.70 -2.62
N ILE A 671 -7.09 -16.09 -1.45
CA ILE A 671 -7.63 -17.42 -1.20
C ILE A 671 -8.79 -17.73 -2.16
N ARG A 672 -9.72 -16.81 -2.34
CA ARG A 672 -10.84 -16.97 -3.28
C ARG A 672 -10.38 -17.10 -4.73
N LYS A 673 -9.35 -16.33 -5.13
CA LYS A 673 -8.76 -16.38 -6.48
C LYS A 673 -7.99 -17.66 -6.72
N VAL A 674 -7.19 -18.11 -5.76
CA VAL A 674 -6.39 -19.34 -5.88
C VAL A 674 -7.31 -20.56 -6.04
N LEU A 675 -8.45 -20.59 -5.34
CA LEU A 675 -9.43 -21.68 -5.45
C LEU A 675 -10.48 -21.45 -6.56
N SER A 676 -10.17 -20.68 -7.59
CA SER A 676 -11.09 -20.31 -8.66
C SER A 676 -11.57 -21.50 -9.52
N PRO A 677 -12.85 -21.82 -9.52
CA PRO A 677 -13.37 -22.93 -10.32
C PRO A 677 -13.29 -22.75 -11.85
N THR A 678 -13.16 -21.50 -12.34
CA THR A 678 -13.07 -21.26 -13.80
C THR A 678 -11.73 -21.63 -14.41
N LYS A 679 -10.70 -21.83 -13.60
CA LYS A 679 -9.36 -22.17 -14.08
C LYS A 679 -9.19 -23.67 -14.36
N LEU A 680 -10.26 -24.46 -14.20
CA LEU A 680 -10.27 -25.89 -14.54
C LEU A 680 -10.14 -26.13 -16.02
N THR A 681 -9.25 -27.06 -16.37
CA THR A 681 -9.08 -27.56 -17.75
C THR A 681 -9.34 -29.06 -17.88
N ILE A 682 -9.50 -29.79 -16.77
CA ILE A 682 -9.75 -31.22 -16.77
C ILE A 682 -11.24 -31.55 -16.59
N GLY A 683 -11.86 -32.03 -17.63
CA GLY A 683 -12.98 -32.96 -17.78
C GLY A 683 -14.33 -32.60 -17.13
N GLU A 684 -14.40 -32.24 -15.87
CA GLU A 684 -15.67 -31.98 -15.18
C GLU A 684 -15.72 -30.56 -14.62
N THR A 685 -16.83 -29.88 -14.88
CA THR A 685 -17.09 -28.55 -14.30
C THR A 685 -17.31 -28.65 -12.79
N VAL A 686 -16.66 -27.75 -12.03
CA VAL A 686 -16.93 -27.63 -10.60
C VAL A 686 -18.28 -26.94 -10.40
N ASN A 687 -19.14 -27.58 -9.63
CA ASN A 687 -20.50 -27.14 -9.33
C ASN A 687 -20.58 -26.59 -7.91
N LEU A 688 -20.89 -25.31 -7.78
CA LEU A 688 -21.14 -24.68 -6.49
C LEU A 688 -22.64 -24.74 -6.19
N GLN A 689 -23.02 -25.44 -5.13
CA GLN A 689 -24.40 -25.55 -4.63
C GLN A 689 -24.68 -24.49 -3.60
N ARG A 690 -25.87 -23.89 -3.63
CA ARG A 690 -26.31 -22.82 -2.72
C ARG A 690 -27.59 -23.19 -1.98
N ILE A 691 -27.83 -22.55 -0.83
CA ILE A 691 -29.11 -22.63 -0.12
C ILE A 691 -30.25 -22.09 -1.01
N GLY A 692 -31.47 -22.58 -0.85
CA GLY A 692 -32.60 -22.17 -1.69
C GLY A 692 -32.59 -22.75 -3.09
N GLY A 693 -31.65 -23.64 -3.40
CA GLY A 693 -31.51 -24.33 -4.70
C GLY A 693 -30.72 -23.52 -5.72
N GLY A 694 -30.29 -24.18 -6.73
CA GLY A 694 -29.48 -23.59 -7.80
C GLY A 694 -28.00 -23.97 -7.68
N THR A 695 -27.51 -24.46 -8.80
CA THR A 695 -26.10 -24.83 -8.97
C THR A 695 -25.48 -23.82 -9.92
N LEU A 696 -24.35 -23.24 -9.55
CA LEU A 696 -23.56 -22.37 -10.41
C LEU A 696 -22.35 -23.12 -10.94
N ILE A 697 -22.03 -22.90 -12.20
CA ILE A 697 -20.93 -23.53 -12.88
C ILE A 697 -19.90 -22.46 -13.25
N GLY A 698 -18.62 -22.77 -13.08
CA GLY A 698 -17.53 -21.94 -13.58
C GLY A 698 -17.42 -20.58 -12.91
N GLN A 699 -17.55 -20.51 -11.60
CA GLN A 699 -17.35 -19.25 -10.86
C GLN A 699 -15.93 -18.74 -10.99
N LYS A 700 -15.76 -17.42 -11.19
CA LYS A 700 -14.43 -16.77 -11.35
C LYS A 700 -13.57 -16.82 -10.08
N MET A 701 -14.22 -16.94 -8.92
CA MET A 701 -13.59 -17.10 -7.59
C MET A 701 -14.61 -17.73 -6.64
N LEU A 702 -14.19 -18.18 -5.46
CA LEU A 702 -15.14 -18.56 -4.41
C LEU A 702 -15.97 -17.35 -3.93
N PRO A 703 -17.21 -17.55 -3.44
CA PRO A 703 -18.06 -16.44 -3.02
C PRO A 703 -17.49 -15.63 -1.87
N SER A 704 -16.79 -16.28 -0.93
CA SER A 704 -16.14 -15.68 0.23
C SER A 704 -14.98 -16.55 0.70
N ALA A 705 -14.20 -16.10 1.67
CA ALA A 705 -13.25 -16.91 2.41
C ALA A 705 -13.80 -17.29 3.82
N PHE A 706 -15.11 -17.31 4.00
CA PHE A 706 -15.79 -17.83 5.19
C PHE A 706 -16.22 -19.26 4.92
N PHE A 707 -15.32 -20.22 5.11
CA PHE A 707 -15.59 -21.63 4.86
C PHE A 707 -14.76 -22.55 5.76
N ALA A 708 -15.17 -23.82 5.85
CA ALA A 708 -14.35 -24.90 6.39
C ALA A 708 -14.13 -25.97 5.32
N VAL A 709 -13.04 -26.71 5.46
CA VAL A 709 -12.65 -27.76 4.53
C VAL A 709 -12.84 -29.13 5.13
N LYS A 710 -13.27 -30.09 4.30
CA LYS A 710 -13.34 -31.49 4.66
C LYS A 710 -12.59 -32.30 3.64
N GLU A 711 -11.47 -32.89 4.03
CA GLU A 711 -10.70 -33.78 3.20
C GLU A 711 -11.44 -35.08 2.92
N MET A 712 -11.48 -35.51 1.67
CA MET A 712 -12.01 -36.79 1.22
C MET A 712 -10.85 -37.70 0.88
N LYS A 713 -10.74 -38.83 1.60
CA LYS A 713 -9.64 -39.79 1.43
C LYS A 713 -10.19 -41.16 1.00
N ASN A 714 -9.42 -41.88 0.22
CA ASN A 714 -9.70 -43.29 -0.12
C ASN A 714 -9.32 -44.25 1.03
N ASN A 715 -9.58 -45.52 0.88
CA ASN A 715 -9.28 -46.56 1.88
C ASN A 715 -7.78 -46.66 2.25
N GLU A 716 -6.89 -46.11 1.42
CA GLU A 716 -5.44 -46.09 1.62
C GLU A 716 -4.99 -44.77 2.31
N GLY A 717 -5.92 -43.90 2.68
CA GLY A 717 -5.64 -42.61 3.29
C GLY A 717 -5.22 -41.50 2.31
N LYS A 718 -5.22 -41.76 1.02
CA LYS A 718 -4.80 -40.80 -0.02
C LYS A 718 -5.94 -39.83 -0.30
N LEU A 719 -5.61 -38.52 -0.39
CA LEU A 719 -6.53 -37.45 -0.75
C LEU A 719 -7.15 -37.70 -2.13
N THR A 720 -8.48 -37.73 -2.22
CA THR A 720 -9.25 -37.81 -3.46
C THR A 720 -9.89 -36.49 -3.84
N GLY A 721 -10.14 -35.61 -2.89
CA GLY A 721 -10.69 -34.28 -3.10
C GLY A 721 -10.97 -33.57 -1.79
N ILE A 722 -11.44 -32.33 -1.92
CA ILE A 722 -11.84 -31.46 -0.82
C ILE A 722 -13.30 -31.09 -1.00
N ALA A 723 -14.10 -31.25 0.05
CA ALA A 723 -15.41 -30.61 0.16
C ALA A 723 -15.28 -29.32 0.98
N ILE A 724 -15.65 -28.21 0.38
CA ILE A 724 -15.63 -26.89 1.00
C ILE A 724 -17.07 -26.51 1.35
N TYR A 725 -17.31 -26.17 2.60
CA TYR A 725 -18.59 -25.70 3.11
C TYR A 725 -18.42 -24.27 3.59
N GLY A 726 -19.20 -23.33 3.05
CA GLY A 726 -19.04 -21.92 3.38
C GLY A 726 -20.34 -21.15 3.41
N GLY A 727 -20.23 -19.88 3.73
CA GLY A 727 -21.34 -18.94 3.77
C GLY A 727 -20.91 -17.52 3.38
N GLY A 728 -21.89 -16.73 2.97
CA GLY A 728 -21.69 -15.35 2.57
C GLY A 728 -21.17 -15.17 1.16
N CYS A 729 -21.17 -13.90 0.71
CA CYS A 729 -20.63 -13.45 -0.56
C CYS A 729 -20.04 -12.04 -0.39
N GLY A 730 -18.73 -11.90 -0.57
CA GLY A 730 -17.95 -10.69 -0.34
C GLY A 730 -17.02 -10.82 0.85
N HIS A 731 -16.40 -9.69 1.22
CA HIS A 731 -15.31 -9.62 2.20
C HIS A 731 -15.74 -9.69 3.69
N GLY A 732 -17.02 -9.48 3.99
CA GLY A 732 -17.53 -9.62 5.37
C GLY A 732 -17.34 -8.41 6.29
N VAL A 733 -16.79 -7.29 5.81
CA VAL A 733 -16.52 -6.08 6.60
C VAL A 733 -17.64 -5.06 6.42
N GLY A 734 -18.22 -4.53 7.49
CA GLY A 734 -19.24 -3.49 7.47
C GLY A 734 -20.61 -3.99 7.04
N LEU A 735 -21.36 -3.22 6.22
CA LEU A 735 -22.78 -3.43 5.90
C LEU A 735 -22.98 -4.66 5.00
N SER A 736 -23.82 -5.61 5.45
CA SER A 736 -24.38 -6.64 4.57
C SER A 736 -25.65 -6.14 3.87
N GLN A 737 -25.67 -6.19 2.53
CA GLN A 737 -26.80 -5.71 1.73
C GLN A 737 -28.07 -6.54 1.96
N TYR A 738 -27.96 -7.88 2.05
CA TYR A 738 -29.09 -8.74 2.37
C TYR A 738 -29.54 -8.62 3.83
N GLY A 739 -28.62 -8.38 4.76
CA GLY A 739 -28.95 -8.08 6.14
C GLY A 739 -29.66 -6.73 6.29
N ALA A 740 -29.22 -5.71 5.55
CA ALA A 740 -29.92 -4.42 5.48
C ALA A 740 -31.36 -4.57 4.96
N LYS A 741 -31.58 -5.42 3.94
CA LYS A 741 -32.92 -5.77 3.45
C LYS A 741 -33.80 -6.33 4.58
N GLU A 742 -33.31 -7.28 5.35
CA GLU A 742 -34.05 -7.92 6.45
C GLU A 742 -34.37 -6.91 7.55
N LEU A 743 -33.39 -6.10 7.97
CA LEU A 743 -33.58 -5.07 8.99
C LEU A 743 -34.60 -4.01 8.56
N ALA A 744 -34.57 -3.62 7.28
CA ALA A 744 -35.58 -2.74 6.68
C ALA A 744 -36.99 -3.37 6.72
N ALA A 745 -37.09 -4.67 6.45
CA ALA A 745 -38.36 -5.40 6.55
C ALA A 745 -38.88 -5.52 8.03
N GLN A 746 -37.98 -5.51 9.00
CA GLN A 746 -38.29 -5.43 10.43
C GLN A 746 -38.69 -4.02 10.89
N GLY A 747 -38.56 -3.00 10.00
CA GLY A 747 -39.02 -1.63 10.23
C GLY A 747 -37.96 -0.66 10.73
N LEU A 748 -36.68 -1.01 10.68
CA LEU A 748 -35.58 -0.08 11.00
C LEU A 748 -35.45 0.97 9.86
N SER A 749 -35.11 2.19 10.24
CA SER A 749 -34.71 3.27 9.33
C SER A 749 -33.33 3.01 8.74
N GLY A 750 -32.98 3.75 7.66
CA GLY A 750 -31.66 3.67 7.04
C GLY A 750 -30.51 3.96 8.03
N ALA A 751 -30.68 4.94 8.91
CA ALA A 751 -29.67 5.28 9.92
C ALA A 751 -29.52 4.15 10.96
N GLU A 752 -30.63 3.61 11.52
CA GLU A 752 -30.56 2.52 12.47
C GLU A 752 -29.94 1.24 11.88
N ILE A 753 -30.18 0.98 10.60
CA ILE A 753 -29.52 -0.12 9.87
C ILE A 753 -28.01 0.11 9.83
N VAL A 754 -27.56 1.32 9.47
CA VAL A 754 -26.13 1.66 9.43
C VAL A 754 -25.49 1.50 10.81
N GLU A 755 -26.09 2.07 11.85
CA GLU A 755 -25.57 1.98 13.24
C GLU A 755 -25.52 0.54 13.77
N THR A 756 -26.37 -0.37 13.24
CA THR A 756 -26.29 -1.80 13.53
C THR A 756 -24.99 -2.43 13.00
N TYR A 757 -24.50 -2.00 11.85
CA TYR A 757 -23.30 -2.55 11.21
C TYR A 757 -22.02 -1.82 11.59
N PHE A 758 -22.12 -0.57 12.05
CA PHE A 758 -21.01 0.27 12.48
C PHE A 758 -21.27 0.75 13.93
N PRO A 759 -21.05 -0.14 14.92
CA PRO A 759 -21.29 0.19 16.33
C PRO A 759 -20.43 1.38 16.77
N ASP A 760 -20.93 2.12 17.76
CA ASP A 760 -20.29 3.32 18.33
C ASP A 760 -20.09 4.48 17.34
N THR A 761 -20.78 4.45 16.19
CA THR A 761 -20.84 5.58 15.24
C THR A 761 -22.24 6.20 15.23
N THR A 762 -22.34 7.39 14.65
CA THR A 762 -23.61 8.10 14.42
C THR A 762 -23.80 8.44 12.95
N VAL A 763 -25.04 8.64 12.53
CA VAL A 763 -25.35 9.14 11.17
C VAL A 763 -25.68 10.62 11.28
N GLU A 764 -24.84 11.46 10.65
CA GLU A 764 -24.94 12.92 10.74
C GLU A 764 -24.87 13.58 9.35
N LYS A 765 -25.42 14.80 9.25
CA LYS A 765 -25.27 15.61 8.04
C LYS A 765 -23.91 16.32 8.07
N VAL A 766 -23.03 15.95 7.14
CA VAL A 766 -21.64 16.44 7.06
C VAL A 766 -21.42 17.34 5.85
N MET A 767 -22.19 17.15 4.78
CA MET A 767 -22.08 17.89 3.51
C MET A 767 -23.32 18.72 3.22
#